data_2aa511e338e59111c65b88b67ade6b17
#
_entry.id   2aa511e338e59111c65b88b67ade6b17
#
_cell.length_a   1.000
_cell.length_b   1.000
_cell.length_c   1.000
_cell.angle_alpha   90.00
_cell.angle_beta   90.00
_cell.angle_gamma   90.00
#
_symmetry.space_group_name_H-M   'P 1'
#
loop_
_entity.id
_entity.type
_entity.pdbx_description
1 polymer ?
#
loop_
_entity_poly.entity_id
_entity_poly.type
_entity_poly.pdbx_seq_one_letter_code
_entity_poly.pdbx_strand_id
1 'polypeptide(L)'
;MPLSSRRAHSTLGAAWIAQLLVLTLFGGAAPQLHAEVTTVSVESPNKVLQVSLDVDGGTPYYRVQRLGEAVVQRSRLGFELRDGRLDRGMVVLAQTRQSHDDTWEQPWGETRLVRNHYNELRVSLGERDGAQRTFDVIFRVYDDGLGLRYHFPKQAGIREAIIDEEVTEFAIAQPADAWWIPAGEPIHYEYLYRHTPLNQVALAHTPLTLRTDSGLHIALHEAALVDYAGMWLRRTDNQRLRAQLSPAAEGWKVRRSLPFDTPWRTLQIADQATGLVESNLILNLNEPNQLGDVSWIKPSKYVGVWWSMHLNQQTWATGPKHGATTATTKRYIDFAADHGFRGVLVEGWNPGWDGEWFGNGGSFDFTRSTPDFDLPALTKYAAAKGVHLIGHHETGCAVDHYEDQIAEAMDLYARFGVDSVKTGYVCDDGQVERRNPAGGNPLREWHDGQWMARHHLHVVQEAAQRHIAVNAHEPIKDTGLRRTYPNWISREGARGMEYNAWGQPPNPPEHEVNLVFTRLLAGPMDYTPGIVSLKGRNGQAVPSTLARQLALYVTLYSPIQMAADLPEHYLQHRDAFRFIEDVAVDWDQTRALNGEVGDYVTIARKDRHSRDWFLGSITDEHGRLLQVPLGFLEPGVRYTAQIYRDGDGADYASNPFAFVREERQVGSADTLELRLAPGGGQAIRFVPVGGKR
;
A
#
# COMPACT_ATOMS: atom_id res chain seq x y z
N MET A 1 18.70 -68.52 46.01
CA MET A 1 18.61 -69.94 46.61
C MET A 1 17.31 -70.54 46.14
N PRO A 2 17.28 -71.79 45.84
CA PRO A 2 18.08 -72.52 44.87
C PRO A 2 17.21 -73.49 44.02
N LEU A 3 17.83 -73.93 42.89
CA LEU A 3 17.99 -75.36 42.51
C LEU A 3 16.71 -76.11 42.14
N SER A 4 16.62 -77.00 41.23
CA SER A 4 17.50 -77.82 40.43
C SER A 4 16.62 -78.64 39.49
N SER A 5 17.02 -78.93 38.32
CA SER A 5 17.83 -80.02 37.77
C SER A 5 17.02 -81.22 37.24
N ARG A 6 17.45 -81.59 36.08
CA ARG A 6 17.85 -82.90 35.56
C ARG A 6 16.86 -83.76 34.74
N ARG A 7 17.33 -83.93 33.51
CA ARG A 7 17.77 -85.23 32.84
C ARG A 7 16.63 -86.12 32.34
N ALA A 8 16.63 -86.49 31.16
CA ALA A 8 17.42 -87.13 30.10
C ALA A 8 16.87 -88.56 29.86
N HIS A 9 16.82 -88.90 28.64
CA HIS A 9 17.13 -90.15 27.91
C HIS A 9 16.14 -90.38 26.75
N SER A 10 16.62 -90.26 25.55
CA SER A 10 17.03 -91.27 24.54
C SER A 10 16.01 -92.38 24.26
N THR A 11 15.62 -92.60 23.05
CA THR A 11 16.15 -93.64 22.10
C THR A 11 15.34 -93.61 20.76
N LEU A 12 16.08 -93.64 19.69
CA LEU A 12 16.00 -94.43 18.44
C LEU A 12 14.63 -94.75 17.80
N GLY A 13 14.51 -94.35 16.50
CA GLY A 13 14.15 -95.32 15.50
C GLY A 13 13.22 -94.89 14.39
N ALA A 14 13.80 -95.06 13.17
CA ALA A 14 13.14 -95.33 11.89
C ALA A 14 12.81 -94.22 10.96
N ALA A 15 13.52 -94.20 9.86
CA ALA A 15 13.37 -93.43 8.67
C ALA A 15 12.08 -93.71 7.90
N TRP A 16 11.41 -92.64 7.42
CA TRP A 16 10.58 -92.67 6.21
C TRP A 16 10.82 -91.44 5.42
N ILE A 17 11.13 -91.66 4.13
CA ILE A 17 11.36 -90.63 3.05
C ILE A 17 10.00 -90.02 2.73
N ALA A 18 9.86 -88.70 2.91
CA ALA A 18 8.77 -87.96 2.36
C ALA A 18 9.35 -86.76 1.57
N GLN A 19 9.08 -86.69 0.29
CA GLN A 19 9.45 -85.61 -0.61
C GLN A 19 8.80 -84.29 -0.14
N LEU A 20 9.65 -83.29 0.20
CA LEU A 20 9.20 -81.91 0.47
C LEU A 20 9.10 -81.18 -0.88
N LEU A 21 7.88 -80.84 -1.26
CA LEU A 21 7.61 -79.80 -2.27
C LEU A 21 7.97 -78.46 -1.65
N VAL A 22 8.98 -77.79 -2.17
CA VAL A 22 9.35 -76.41 -1.84
C VAL A 22 8.40 -75.48 -2.62
N LEU A 23 7.36 -74.97 -1.96
CA LEU A 23 6.58 -73.80 -2.45
C LEU A 23 7.43 -72.56 -2.18
N THR A 24 8.07 -72.02 -3.22
CA THR A 24 8.63 -70.64 -3.22
C THR A 24 7.48 -69.65 -3.28
N LEU A 25 7.13 -69.07 -2.13
CA LEU A 25 6.32 -67.89 -2.03
C LEU A 25 7.14 -66.71 -2.62
N PHE A 26 6.85 -66.38 -3.87
CA PHE A 26 7.21 -65.05 -4.41
C PHE A 26 6.34 -64.03 -3.68
N GLY A 27 6.90 -63.38 -2.65
CA GLY A 27 6.38 -62.17 -2.09
C GLY A 27 6.43 -61.07 -3.17
N GLY A 28 5.37 -60.89 -3.92
CA GLY A 28 5.17 -59.73 -4.76
C GLY A 28 5.14 -58.49 -3.89
N ALA A 29 6.25 -57.72 -3.87
CA ALA A 29 6.22 -56.35 -3.42
C ALA A 29 5.21 -55.60 -4.34
N ALA A 30 4.10 -55.20 -3.80
CA ALA A 30 3.19 -54.29 -4.51
C ALA A 30 4.00 -53.05 -4.92
N PRO A 31 3.96 -52.62 -6.18
CA PRO A 31 4.61 -51.38 -6.55
C PRO A 31 4.00 -50.27 -5.70
N GLN A 32 4.84 -49.64 -4.86
CA GLN A 32 4.48 -48.35 -4.32
C GLN A 32 4.26 -47.43 -5.50
N LEU A 33 3.02 -47.15 -5.82
CA LEU A 33 2.62 -46.06 -6.71
C LEU A 33 3.17 -44.79 -6.06
N HIS A 34 4.37 -44.37 -6.43
CA HIS A 34 4.79 -43.00 -6.21
C HIS A 34 3.79 -42.16 -6.98
N ALA A 35 2.99 -41.38 -6.28
CA ALA A 35 2.14 -40.38 -6.90
C ALA A 35 3.08 -39.51 -7.76
N GLU A 36 2.85 -39.53 -9.09
CA GLU A 36 3.64 -38.78 -10.04
C GLU A 36 3.48 -37.30 -9.73
N VAL A 37 4.55 -36.63 -9.28
CA VAL A 37 4.53 -35.20 -8.98
C VAL A 37 4.52 -34.48 -10.32
N THR A 38 3.38 -33.89 -10.68
CA THR A 38 3.28 -33.07 -11.87
C THR A 38 3.80 -31.67 -11.56
N THR A 39 4.98 -31.30 -12.11
CA THR A 39 5.57 -29.96 -11.95
C THR A 39 5.44 -29.18 -13.24
N VAL A 40 4.96 -27.95 -13.17
CA VAL A 40 4.90 -26.98 -14.27
C VAL A 40 5.59 -25.69 -13.85
N SER A 41 6.27 -25.00 -14.78
CA SER A 41 7.04 -23.78 -14.46
C SER A 41 6.92 -22.70 -15.52
N VAL A 42 7.22 -21.47 -15.13
CA VAL A 42 7.33 -20.28 -15.96
C VAL A 42 8.48 -19.41 -15.47
N GLU A 43 9.20 -18.78 -16.40
CA GLU A 43 10.31 -17.86 -16.11
C GLU A 43 9.89 -16.41 -16.38
N SER A 44 10.57 -15.46 -15.73
CA SER A 44 10.48 -14.05 -16.12
C SER A 44 11.04 -13.82 -17.52
N PRO A 45 10.71 -12.72 -18.22
CA PRO A 45 11.24 -12.43 -19.55
C PRO A 45 12.77 -12.43 -19.62
N ASN A 46 13.46 -11.90 -18.61
CA ASN A 46 14.92 -11.92 -18.49
C ASN A 46 15.49 -13.22 -17.91
N LYS A 47 14.63 -14.20 -17.56
CA LYS A 47 14.98 -15.52 -16.98
C LYS A 47 15.68 -15.46 -15.61
N VAL A 48 15.57 -14.35 -14.91
CA VAL A 48 16.14 -14.20 -13.56
C VAL A 48 15.25 -14.88 -12.52
N LEU A 49 13.92 -14.79 -12.68
CA LEU A 49 12.95 -15.44 -11.80
C LEU A 49 12.35 -16.67 -12.47
N GLN A 50 12.12 -17.72 -11.69
CA GLN A 50 11.37 -18.91 -12.09
C GLN A 50 10.33 -19.25 -11.01
N VAL A 51 9.09 -19.46 -11.44
CA VAL A 51 8.00 -19.94 -10.60
C VAL A 51 7.61 -21.34 -11.04
N SER A 52 7.44 -22.24 -10.08
CA SER A 52 6.99 -23.61 -10.34
C SER A 52 5.77 -23.93 -9.48
N LEU A 53 4.80 -24.62 -10.07
CA LEU A 53 3.66 -25.22 -9.37
C LEU A 53 3.80 -26.74 -9.45
N ASP A 54 3.61 -27.40 -8.31
CA ASP A 54 3.54 -28.86 -8.22
C ASP A 54 2.32 -29.29 -7.42
N VAL A 55 1.73 -30.42 -7.82
CA VAL A 55 0.67 -31.13 -7.07
C VAL A 55 1.27 -32.43 -6.57
N ASP A 56 1.36 -32.55 -5.26
CA ASP A 56 1.93 -33.71 -4.56
C ASP A 56 0.92 -34.30 -3.61
N GLY A 57 0.59 -35.58 -3.79
CA GLY A 57 -0.45 -36.22 -3.01
C GLY A 57 -1.82 -35.53 -3.07
N GLY A 58 -2.07 -34.75 -4.13
CA GLY A 58 -3.28 -33.97 -4.29
C GLY A 58 -3.25 -32.60 -3.64
N THR A 59 -2.15 -32.19 -3.02
CA THR A 59 -1.98 -30.84 -2.45
C THR A 59 -1.20 -29.97 -3.43
N PRO A 60 -1.75 -28.81 -3.84
CA PRO A 60 -1.04 -27.88 -4.71
C PRO A 60 -0.04 -27.00 -3.92
N TYR A 61 1.14 -26.82 -4.49
CA TYR A 61 2.21 -26.01 -3.95
C TYR A 61 2.84 -25.16 -5.05
N TYR A 62 3.46 -24.04 -4.66
CA TYR A 62 4.36 -23.29 -5.54
C TYR A 62 5.69 -23.04 -4.86
N ARG A 63 6.68 -22.65 -5.67
CA ARG A 63 7.99 -22.17 -5.23
C ARG A 63 8.52 -21.12 -6.18
N VAL A 64 9.40 -20.26 -5.68
CA VAL A 64 10.04 -19.19 -6.45
C VAL A 64 11.56 -19.32 -6.32
N GLN A 65 12.24 -19.27 -7.46
CA GLN A 65 13.70 -19.22 -7.52
C GLN A 65 14.16 -17.94 -8.23
N ARG A 66 15.30 -17.43 -7.83
CA ARG A 66 16.01 -16.34 -8.49
C ARG A 66 17.44 -16.79 -8.81
N LEU A 67 17.82 -16.73 -10.09
CA LEU A 67 19.13 -17.22 -10.58
C LEU A 67 19.45 -18.64 -10.10
N GLY A 68 18.44 -19.50 -9.97
CA GLY A 68 18.56 -20.86 -9.48
C GLY A 68 18.49 -21.03 -7.96
N GLU A 69 18.63 -19.95 -7.18
CA GLU A 69 18.54 -19.97 -5.72
C GLU A 69 17.09 -19.81 -5.25
N ALA A 70 16.72 -20.52 -4.19
CA ALA A 70 15.37 -20.45 -3.64
C ALA A 70 15.12 -19.09 -2.95
N VAL A 71 14.02 -18.43 -3.32
CA VAL A 71 13.48 -17.22 -2.66
C VAL A 71 12.28 -17.60 -1.81
N VAL A 72 11.33 -18.35 -2.39
CA VAL A 72 10.20 -18.95 -1.67
C VAL A 72 10.27 -20.46 -1.84
N GLN A 73 10.35 -21.16 -0.73
CA GLN A 73 10.30 -22.63 -0.67
C GLN A 73 8.88 -23.11 -0.94
N ARG A 74 8.70 -24.41 -0.95
CA ARG A 74 7.42 -25.07 -1.17
C ARG A 74 6.32 -24.49 -0.26
N SER A 75 5.37 -23.80 -0.84
CA SER A 75 4.29 -23.05 -0.19
C SER A 75 2.94 -23.52 -0.71
N ARG A 76 2.00 -23.77 0.19
CA ARG A 76 0.67 -24.31 -0.15
C ARG A 76 -0.18 -23.28 -0.87
N LEU A 77 -1.12 -23.80 -1.71
CA LEU A 77 -2.15 -23.05 -2.42
C LEU A 77 -3.52 -23.68 -2.15
N GLY A 78 -4.59 -22.89 -2.32
CA GLY A 78 -5.98 -23.37 -2.28
C GLY A 78 -6.84 -22.67 -1.23
N PHE A 79 -7.96 -23.29 -0.90
CA PHE A 79 -9.02 -22.70 -0.07
C PHE A 79 -9.66 -23.69 0.87
N GLU A 80 -10.13 -23.19 2.00
CA GLU A 80 -11.16 -23.80 2.82
C GLU A 80 -12.46 -23.05 2.57
N LEU A 81 -13.40 -23.72 1.90
CA LEU A 81 -14.74 -23.22 1.67
C LEU A 81 -15.68 -23.72 2.75
N ARG A 82 -16.80 -23.05 2.95
CA ARG A 82 -17.84 -23.46 3.92
C ARG A 82 -18.38 -24.85 3.67
N ASP A 83 -18.43 -25.27 2.41
CA ASP A 83 -18.95 -26.55 1.94
C ASP A 83 -17.87 -27.57 1.54
N GLY A 84 -16.61 -27.32 1.88
CA GLY A 84 -15.49 -28.25 1.62
C GLY A 84 -14.16 -27.57 1.35
N ARG A 85 -13.20 -28.33 0.86
CA ARG A 85 -11.81 -27.88 0.71
C ARG A 85 -11.34 -27.99 -0.74
N LEU A 86 -10.57 -27.00 -1.18
CA LEU A 86 -9.90 -26.95 -2.48
C LEU A 86 -8.38 -26.82 -2.33
N ASP A 87 -7.81 -27.41 -1.28
CA ASP A 87 -6.38 -27.41 -0.96
C ASP A 87 -5.79 -28.81 -0.92
N ARG A 88 -6.60 -29.84 -1.21
CA ARG A 88 -6.25 -31.26 -1.20
C ARG A 88 -7.11 -32.05 -2.17
N GLY A 89 -6.64 -33.24 -2.56
CA GLY A 89 -7.35 -34.08 -3.52
C GLY A 89 -7.40 -33.47 -4.93
N MET A 90 -6.54 -32.50 -5.22
CA MET A 90 -6.47 -31.79 -6.48
C MET A 90 -5.63 -32.53 -7.51
N VAL A 91 -5.97 -32.34 -8.79
CA VAL A 91 -5.20 -32.82 -9.95
C VAL A 91 -5.05 -31.67 -10.96
N VAL A 92 -3.96 -31.68 -11.72
CA VAL A 92 -3.77 -30.76 -12.84
C VAL A 92 -4.62 -31.24 -14.02
N LEU A 93 -5.55 -30.40 -14.49
CA LEU A 93 -6.41 -30.67 -15.63
C LEU A 93 -5.85 -30.12 -16.93
N ALA A 94 -5.30 -28.91 -16.89
CA ALA A 94 -4.76 -28.21 -18.06
C ALA A 94 -3.71 -27.16 -17.63
N GLN A 95 -2.90 -26.73 -18.58
CA GLN A 95 -1.99 -25.60 -18.42
C GLN A 95 -1.91 -24.80 -19.72
N THR A 96 -1.77 -23.48 -19.59
CA THR A 96 -1.52 -22.59 -20.72
C THR A 96 -0.42 -21.59 -20.37
N ARG A 97 0.29 -21.11 -21.39
CA ARG A 97 1.32 -20.07 -21.24
C ARG A 97 1.09 -18.98 -22.26
N GLN A 98 1.38 -17.75 -21.85
CA GLN A 98 1.42 -16.61 -22.75
C GLN A 98 2.49 -15.61 -22.30
N SER A 99 2.90 -14.76 -23.22
CA SER A 99 3.81 -13.63 -22.94
C SER A 99 3.14 -12.33 -23.33
N HIS A 100 3.48 -11.27 -22.62
CA HIS A 100 2.95 -9.95 -22.88
C HIS A 100 4.06 -8.90 -22.75
N ASP A 101 4.10 -7.94 -23.67
CA ASP A 101 5.03 -6.82 -23.65
C ASP A 101 4.40 -5.60 -24.30
N ASP A 102 3.95 -4.65 -23.49
CA ASP A 102 3.46 -3.36 -23.94
C ASP A 102 3.97 -2.24 -23.02
N THR A 103 3.73 -1.00 -23.42
CA THR A 103 3.98 0.19 -22.60
C THR A 103 2.73 1.04 -22.62
N TRP A 104 2.26 1.38 -21.42
CA TRP A 104 1.10 2.24 -21.24
C TRP A 104 1.48 3.54 -20.55
N GLU A 105 0.69 4.58 -20.75
CA GLU A 105 0.91 5.89 -20.15
C GLU A 105 -0.02 6.07 -18.94
N GLN A 106 0.56 6.39 -17.77
CA GLN A 106 -0.22 6.81 -16.62
C GLN A 106 -0.78 8.20 -16.88
N PRO A 107 -2.06 8.49 -16.57
CA PRO A 107 -2.60 9.84 -16.68
C PRO A 107 -1.93 10.83 -15.72
N TRP A 108 -1.46 10.36 -14.60
CA TRP A 108 -0.64 11.02 -13.58
C TRP A 108 0.10 9.95 -12.78
N GLY A 109 1.21 10.27 -12.14
CA GLY A 109 1.89 9.25 -11.33
C GLY A 109 3.37 9.54 -11.07
N GLU A 110 4.04 8.53 -10.56
CA GLU A 110 5.48 8.54 -10.26
C GLU A 110 6.33 8.41 -11.53
N THR A 111 5.75 7.82 -12.57
CA THR A 111 6.40 7.54 -13.85
C THR A 111 5.35 7.63 -14.94
N ARG A 112 5.64 8.35 -16.02
CA ARG A 112 4.68 8.54 -17.12
C ARG A 112 4.48 7.28 -17.94
N LEU A 113 5.56 6.66 -18.40
CA LEU A 113 5.52 5.47 -19.25
C LEU A 113 5.87 4.23 -18.43
N VAL A 114 4.94 3.30 -18.34
CA VAL A 114 5.06 2.05 -17.59
C VAL A 114 5.11 0.87 -18.55
N ARG A 115 6.23 0.15 -18.57
CA ARG A 115 6.33 -1.12 -19.31
C ARG A 115 5.63 -2.22 -18.55
N ASN A 116 4.81 -2.99 -19.24
CA ASN A 116 4.08 -4.16 -18.73
C ASN A 116 4.58 -5.39 -19.48
N HIS A 117 5.67 -6.01 -18.97
CA HIS A 117 6.36 -7.12 -19.62
C HIS A 117 6.43 -8.31 -18.68
N TYR A 118 5.69 -9.38 -19.01
CA TYR A 118 5.61 -10.60 -18.20
C TYR A 118 5.40 -11.85 -19.02
N ASN A 119 5.73 -13.01 -18.42
CA ASN A 119 5.25 -14.31 -18.86
C ASN A 119 4.18 -14.82 -17.89
N GLU A 120 3.08 -15.38 -18.41
CA GLU A 120 1.98 -15.92 -17.64
C GLU A 120 1.93 -17.45 -17.75
N LEU A 121 1.70 -18.10 -16.61
CA LEU A 121 1.31 -19.50 -16.51
C LEU A 121 -0.05 -19.60 -15.85
N ARG A 122 -1.02 -20.22 -16.52
CA ARG A 122 -2.30 -20.60 -15.95
C ARG A 122 -2.36 -22.13 -15.84
N VAL A 123 -2.70 -22.62 -14.64
CA VAL A 123 -2.85 -24.04 -14.34
C VAL A 123 -4.25 -24.28 -13.81
N SER A 124 -5.04 -25.06 -14.54
CA SER A 124 -6.38 -25.49 -14.10
C SER A 124 -6.26 -26.69 -13.18
N LEU A 125 -6.75 -26.54 -11.95
CA LEU A 125 -6.82 -27.58 -10.95
C LEU A 125 -8.27 -28.04 -10.76
N GLY A 126 -8.48 -29.34 -10.54
CA GLY A 126 -9.80 -29.89 -10.26
C GLY A 126 -9.73 -30.92 -9.15
N GLU A 127 -10.84 -31.10 -8.43
CA GLU A 127 -11.00 -32.19 -7.48
C GLU A 127 -10.93 -33.53 -8.22
N ARG A 128 -10.15 -34.48 -7.68
CA ARG A 128 -10.09 -35.85 -8.21
C ARG A 128 -11.41 -36.58 -8.04
N ASP A 129 -12.05 -36.37 -6.89
CA ASP A 129 -13.28 -37.02 -6.45
C ASP A 129 -14.28 -35.97 -5.94
N GLY A 130 -15.53 -36.36 -5.67
CA GLY A 130 -16.54 -35.50 -5.07
C GLY A 130 -17.29 -34.63 -6.08
N ALA A 131 -17.43 -33.32 -5.80
CA ALA A 131 -18.21 -32.38 -6.60
C ALA A 131 -17.52 -31.96 -7.90
N GLN A 132 -16.28 -32.41 -8.14
CA GLN A 132 -15.45 -32.09 -9.32
C GLN A 132 -15.30 -30.56 -9.55
N ARG A 133 -15.20 -29.80 -8.46
CA ARG A 133 -15.01 -28.36 -8.53
C ARG A 133 -13.62 -28.03 -9.09
N THR A 134 -13.53 -26.92 -9.79
CA THR A 134 -12.30 -26.47 -10.44
C THR A 134 -11.97 -25.03 -10.08
N PHE A 135 -10.71 -24.69 -10.13
CA PHE A 135 -10.20 -23.33 -10.12
C PHE A 135 -8.86 -23.28 -10.86
N ASP A 136 -8.50 -22.08 -11.37
CA ASP A 136 -7.20 -21.88 -11.98
C ASP A 136 -6.28 -21.16 -11.00
N VAL A 137 -5.00 -21.51 -11.03
CA VAL A 137 -3.90 -20.73 -10.44
C VAL A 137 -3.19 -20.02 -11.58
N ILE A 138 -3.06 -18.69 -11.48
CA ILE A 138 -2.49 -17.85 -12.52
C ILE A 138 -1.26 -17.15 -11.94
N PHE A 139 -0.10 -17.32 -12.57
CA PHE A 139 1.12 -16.60 -12.24
C PHE A 139 1.45 -15.64 -13.38
N ARG A 140 1.70 -14.36 -13.05
CA ARG A 140 2.38 -13.40 -13.94
C ARG A 140 3.74 -13.11 -13.35
N VAL A 141 4.79 -13.44 -14.11
CA VAL A 141 6.18 -13.31 -13.66
C VAL A 141 6.85 -12.20 -14.46
N TYR A 142 7.24 -11.17 -13.75
CA TYR A 142 7.97 -9.98 -14.23
C TYR A 142 9.46 -10.10 -13.89
N ASP A 143 10.27 -9.17 -14.36
CA ASP A 143 11.71 -9.16 -14.08
C ASP A 143 12.02 -8.73 -12.63
N ASP A 144 11.10 -8.00 -12.00
CA ASP A 144 11.18 -7.43 -10.65
C ASP A 144 10.24 -8.09 -9.63
N GLY A 145 9.59 -9.20 -10.01
CA GLY A 145 8.67 -9.90 -9.12
C GLY A 145 7.59 -10.71 -9.81
N LEU A 146 6.58 -11.05 -9.04
CA LEU A 146 5.44 -11.82 -9.56
C LEU A 146 4.13 -11.49 -8.84
N GLY A 147 3.03 -11.76 -9.54
CA GLY A 147 1.70 -11.89 -8.97
C GLY A 147 1.17 -13.32 -9.15
N LEU A 148 0.50 -13.84 -8.15
CA LEU A 148 -0.32 -15.04 -8.28
C LEU A 148 -1.76 -14.71 -7.88
N ARG A 149 -2.74 -15.24 -8.62
CA ARG A 149 -4.17 -15.17 -8.25
C ARG A 149 -4.90 -16.45 -8.62
N TYR A 150 -6.11 -16.55 -8.14
CA TYR A 150 -7.01 -17.63 -8.48
C TYR A 150 -8.18 -17.13 -9.31
N HIS A 151 -8.62 -17.98 -10.24
CA HIS A 151 -9.83 -17.77 -11.03
C HIS A 151 -10.80 -18.90 -10.75
N PHE A 152 -12.01 -18.57 -10.34
CA PHE A 152 -13.11 -19.52 -10.20
C PHE A 152 -14.00 -19.42 -11.43
N PRO A 153 -13.93 -20.39 -12.38
CA PRO A 153 -14.72 -20.37 -13.59
C PRO A 153 -16.18 -20.70 -13.32
N LYS A 154 -17.05 -20.31 -14.23
CA LYS A 154 -18.44 -20.77 -14.22
C LYS A 154 -18.46 -22.31 -14.38
N GLN A 155 -19.11 -23.03 -13.48
CA GLN A 155 -19.11 -24.48 -13.43
C GLN A 155 -20.39 -25.00 -12.79
N ALA A 156 -20.71 -26.32 -13.01
CA ALA A 156 -21.95 -26.91 -12.51
C ALA A 156 -21.89 -27.24 -10.99
N GLY A 157 -20.71 -27.60 -10.48
CA GLY A 157 -20.53 -28.09 -9.11
C GLY A 157 -20.66 -27.04 -8.01
N ILE A 158 -20.58 -25.74 -8.35
CA ILE A 158 -20.66 -24.64 -7.41
C ILE A 158 -21.16 -23.38 -8.13
N ARG A 159 -22.08 -22.66 -7.53
CA ARG A 159 -22.59 -21.38 -8.06
C ARG A 159 -22.06 -20.16 -7.29
N GLU A 160 -21.77 -20.37 -6.02
CA GLU A 160 -21.28 -19.37 -5.08
C GLU A 160 -20.17 -19.98 -4.22
N ALA A 161 -19.06 -19.28 -4.05
CA ALA A 161 -18.01 -19.66 -3.14
C ALA A 161 -18.12 -18.84 -1.85
N ILE A 162 -18.22 -19.52 -0.71
CA ILE A 162 -18.10 -18.92 0.63
C ILE A 162 -16.75 -19.36 1.16
N ILE A 163 -15.80 -18.44 1.17
CA ILE A 163 -14.41 -18.70 1.57
C ILE A 163 -14.29 -18.43 3.07
N ASP A 164 -13.96 -19.46 3.82
CA ASP A 164 -13.65 -19.35 5.24
C ASP A 164 -12.14 -19.10 5.44
N GLU A 165 -11.25 -19.68 4.60
CA GLU A 165 -9.80 -19.43 4.64
C GLU A 165 -9.19 -19.53 3.22
N GLU A 166 -8.27 -18.63 2.91
CA GLU A 166 -7.31 -18.79 1.83
C GLU A 166 -6.01 -19.36 2.40
N VAL A 167 -5.51 -20.46 1.85
CA VAL A 167 -4.34 -21.16 2.38
C VAL A 167 -3.03 -20.82 1.66
N THR A 168 -2.99 -19.73 0.92
CA THR A 168 -1.79 -19.25 0.24
C THR A 168 -0.67 -18.98 1.25
N GLU A 169 0.45 -19.67 1.10
CA GLU A 169 1.62 -19.54 1.97
C GLU A 169 2.77 -18.82 1.25
N PHE A 170 3.71 -18.28 2.06
CA PHE A 170 4.95 -17.64 1.64
C PHE A 170 6.06 -18.16 2.55
N ALA A 171 6.69 -19.28 2.18
CA ALA A 171 7.79 -19.88 2.92
C ALA A 171 9.11 -19.27 2.46
N ILE A 172 9.56 -18.22 3.12
CA ILE A 172 10.79 -17.51 2.79
C ILE A 172 11.99 -18.45 2.96
N ALA A 173 12.85 -18.51 1.95
CA ALA A 173 13.90 -19.55 1.89
C ALA A 173 15.04 -19.33 2.90
N GLN A 174 15.28 -18.08 3.30
CA GLN A 174 16.35 -17.67 4.20
C GLN A 174 15.80 -16.94 5.40
N PRO A 175 16.52 -16.89 6.54
CA PRO A 175 16.19 -15.94 7.61
C PRO A 175 16.18 -14.53 7.06
N ALA A 176 15.30 -13.70 7.60
CA ALA A 176 15.12 -12.33 7.13
C ALA A 176 14.71 -11.40 8.28
N ASP A 177 15.10 -10.14 8.16
CA ASP A 177 14.52 -9.03 8.90
C ASP A 177 13.21 -8.60 8.24
N ALA A 178 12.25 -8.15 9.02
CA ALA A 178 10.94 -7.72 8.59
C ALA A 178 10.59 -6.32 9.10
N TRP A 179 10.10 -5.46 8.20
CA TRP A 179 9.48 -4.17 8.55
C TRP A 179 7.97 -4.30 8.34
N TRP A 180 7.21 -4.17 9.42
CA TRP A 180 5.80 -4.50 9.43
C TRP A 180 5.00 -3.72 10.47
N ILE A 181 3.70 -3.62 10.28
CA ILE A 181 2.72 -3.11 11.26
C ILE A 181 1.72 -4.22 11.62
N PRO A 182 1.18 -4.23 12.87
CA PRO A 182 0.23 -5.25 13.30
C PRO A 182 -1.10 -5.12 12.55
N ALA A 183 -1.74 -6.26 12.26
CA ALA A 183 -3.09 -6.35 11.73
C ALA A 183 -4.05 -6.93 12.77
N GLY A 184 -5.35 -6.65 12.61
CA GLY A 184 -6.37 -7.08 13.56
C GLY A 184 -6.33 -6.34 14.90
N GLU A 185 -5.77 -5.14 14.92
CA GLU A 185 -5.63 -4.23 16.04
C GLU A 185 -6.49 -2.96 15.80
N PRO A 186 -6.85 -2.16 16.84
CA PRO A 186 -7.86 -1.09 16.69
C PRO A 186 -7.51 0.07 15.76
N ILE A 187 -6.22 0.38 15.54
CA ILE A 187 -5.79 1.62 14.85
C ILE A 187 -5.49 1.39 13.35
N HIS A 188 -6.19 0.50 12.66
CA HIS A 188 -6.00 0.20 11.23
C HIS A 188 -4.52 0.04 10.82
N TYR A 189 -4.04 0.94 9.92
CA TYR A 189 -2.66 0.98 9.40
C TYR A 189 -1.79 2.02 10.09
N GLU A 190 -2.28 2.76 11.10
CA GLU A 190 -1.63 3.96 11.65
C GLU A 190 -0.67 3.66 12.81
N TYR A 191 0.15 2.63 12.62
CA TYR A 191 1.17 2.20 13.57
C TYR A 191 2.55 2.69 13.17
N LEU A 192 3.44 2.83 14.14
CA LEU A 192 4.88 2.87 13.86
C LEU A 192 5.34 1.48 13.39
N TYR A 193 6.18 1.46 12.36
CA TYR A 193 6.72 0.21 11.84
C TYR A 193 7.59 -0.50 12.87
N ARG A 194 7.41 -1.81 12.98
CA ARG A 194 8.27 -2.70 13.77
C ARG A 194 9.34 -3.26 12.86
N HIS A 195 10.60 -3.20 13.31
CA HIS A 195 11.72 -3.89 12.67
C HIS A 195 12.10 -5.08 13.56
N THR A 196 11.90 -6.30 13.08
CA THR A 196 12.16 -7.54 13.81
C THR A 196 12.59 -8.66 12.88
N PRO A 197 13.28 -9.68 13.38
CA PRO A 197 13.39 -10.94 12.62
C PRO A 197 12.01 -11.48 12.21
N LEU A 198 11.91 -12.10 11.03
CA LEU A 198 10.67 -12.64 10.48
C LEU A 198 9.96 -13.60 11.45
N ASN A 199 10.73 -14.39 12.22
CA ASN A 199 10.20 -15.32 13.22
C ASN A 199 9.54 -14.64 14.44
N GLN A 200 9.56 -13.32 14.54
CA GLN A 200 8.86 -12.52 15.55
C GLN A 200 7.62 -11.80 15.00
N VAL A 201 7.39 -11.83 13.71
CA VAL A 201 6.14 -11.34 13.12
C VAL A 201 4.98 -12.19 13.63
N ALA A 202 3.92 -11.57 14.11
CA ALA A 202 2.73 -12.28 14.59
C ALA A 202 1.65 -12.32 13.50
N LEU A 203 0.92 -11.23 13.35
CA LEU A 203 -0.06 -10.97 12.31
C LEU A 203 0.21 -9.56 11.77
N ALA A 204 0.46 -9.45 10.48
CA ALA A 204 0.90 -8.21 9.86
C ALA A 204 -0.04 -7.75 8.75
N HIS A 205 -0.20 -6.43 8.61
CA HIS A 205 -0.71 -5.83 7.38
C HIS A 205 0.29 -5.94 6.24
N THR A 206 -0.17 -5.70 5.03
CA THR A 206 0.64 -5.57 3.82
C THR A 206 0.58 -4.13 3.27
N PRO A 207 1.64 -3.61 2.63
CA PRO A 207 2.92 -4.25 2.31
C PRO A 207 3.75 -4.61 3.55
N LEU A 208 4.36 -5.80 3.52
CA LEU A 208 5.35 -6.25 4.48
C LEU A 208 6.68 -6.39 3.75
N THR A 209 7.73 -5.70 4.23
CA THR A 209 9.04 -5.69 3.58
C THR A 209 10.03 -6.54 4.35
N LEU A 210 10.79 -7.36 3.63
CA LEU A 210 11.78 -8.27 4.15
C LEU A 210 13.15 -7.97 3.54
N ARG A 211 14.21 -8.15 4.33
CA ARG A 211 15.59 -8.24 3.87
C ARG A 211 16.18 -9.55 4.34
N THR A 212 16.55 -10.43 3.41
CA THR A 212 17.14 -11.72 3.73
C THR A 212 18.60 -11.58 4.16
N ASP A 213 19.16 -12.62 4.79
CA ASP A 213 20.58 -12.67 5.17
C ASP A 213 21.53 -12.50 3.98
N SER A 214 21.10 -12.89 2.77
CA SER A 214 21.87 -12.64 1.53
C SER A 214 21.74 -11.22 0.99
N GLY A 215 20.94 -10.34 1.63
CA GLY A 215 20.71 -8.96 1.23
C GLY A 215 19.59 -8.79 0.19
N LEU A 216 18.88 -9.85 -0.20
CA LEU A 216 17.74 -9.74 -1.11
C LEU A 216 16.56 -9.08 -0.41
N HIS A 217 15.95 -8.09 -1.06
CA HIS A 217 14.76 -7.39 -0.57
C HIS A 217 13.50 -7.98 -1.22
N ILE A 218 12.47 -8.23 -0.40
CA ILE A 218 11.20 -8.80 -0.83
C ILE A 218 10.07 -7.98 -0.20
N ALA A 219 9.10 -7.52 -1.01
CA ALA A 219 7.88 -6.94 -0.48
C ALA A 219 6.69 -7.86 -0.80
N LEU A 220 5.97 -8.25 0.25
CA LEU A 220 4.74 -9.05 0.17
C LEU A 220 3.55 -8.11 0.24
N HIS A 221 2.68 -8.17 -0.78
CA HIS A 221 1.48 -7.34 -0.85
C HIS A 221 0.38 -8.02 -1.67
N GLU A 222 -0.64 -7.27 -2.02
CA GLU A 222 -1.73 -7.67 -2.92
C GLU A 222 -2.05 -6.57 -3.92
N ALA A 223 -2.60 -6.95 -5.08
CA ALA A 223 -3.03 -6.00 -6.10
C ALA A 223 -4.45 -6.32 -6.59
N ALA A 224 -5.15 -5.29 -7.08
CA ALA A 224 -6.51 -5.40 -7.62
C ALA A 224 -7.53 -5.97 -6.60
N LEU A 225 -7.58 -5.39 -5.41
CA LEU A 225 -8.54 -5.76 -4.36
C LEU A 225 -9.94 -5.26 -4.74
N VAL A 226 -10.70 -6.11 -5.43
CA VAL A 226 -12.06 -5.83 -5.90
C VAL A 226 -13.01 -6.88 -5.37
N ASP A 227 -14.03 -6.46 -4.62
CA ASP A 227 -15.08 -7.32 -4.06
C ASP A 227 -14.52 -8.59 -3.38
N TYR A 228 -13.51 -8.39 -2.54
CA TYR A 228 -12.79 -9.43 -1.81
C TYR A 228 -12.28 -8.85 -0.49
N ALA A 229 -11.93 -9.69 0.49
CA ALA A 229 -11.37 -9.24 1.75
C ALA A 229 -9.86 -8.98 1.62
N GLY A 230 -9.37 -7.95 2.29
CA GLY A 230 -7.95 -7.63 2.37
C GLY A 230 -7.14 -8.74 3.01
N MET A 231 -5.91 -8.92 2.54
CA MET A 231 -4.98 -9.92 3.03
C MET A 231 -4.15 -9.38 4.19
N TRP A 232 -4.15 -10.08 5.32
CA TRP A 232 -3.15 -10.02 6.37
C TRP A 232 -2.17 -11.19 6.19
N LEU A 233 -1.02 -11.13 6.85
CA LEU A 233 -0.01 -12.19 6.84
C LEU A 233 0.19 -12.72 8.25
N ARG A 234 -0.23 -13.96 8.50
CA ARG A 234 -0.01 -14.68 9.76
C ARG A 234 1.22 -15.55 9.65
N ARG A 235 2.13 -15.43 10.59
CA ARG A 235 3.25 -16.37 10.70
C ARG A 235 2.75 -17.74 11.23
N THR A 236 3.14 -18.82 10.56
CA THR A 236 2.78 -20.20 10.92
C THR A 236 3.96 -21.02 11.41
N ASP A 237 5.19 -20.67 10.98
CA ASP A 237 6.46 -21.18 11.51
C ASP A 237 7.56 -20.11 11.40
N ASN A 238 8.83 -20.48 11.63
CA ASN A 238 9.92 -19.51 11.71
C ASN A 238 10.12 -18.65 10.46
N GLN A 239 9.84 -19.18 9.26
CA GLN A 239 10.08 -18.53 7.98
C GLN A 239 8.86 -18.58 7.06
N ARG A 240 7.70 -19.00 7.56
CA ARG A 240 6.48 -19.16 6.78
C ARG A 240 5.41 -18.19 7.22
N LEU A 241 4.94 -17.40 6.29
CA LEU A 241 3.74 -16.61 6.41
C LEU A 241 2.59 -17.28 5.64
N ARG A 242 1.37 -17.07 6.06
CA ARG A 242 0.15 -17.52 5.39
C ARG A 242 -0.80 -16.34 5.25
N ALA A 243 -1.47 -16.24 4.12
CA ALA A 243 -2.58 -15.33 3.93
C ALA A 243 -3.67 -15.60 4.98
N GLN A 244 -4.11 -14.53 5.63
CA GLN A 244 -5.28 -14.50 6.48
C GLN A 244 -6.15 -13.36 6.01
N LEU A 245 -7.36 -13.66 5.57
CA LEU A 245 -8.26 -12.63 5.08
C LEU A 245 -8.96 -11.94 6.25
N SER A 246 -9.22 -10.63 6.10
CA SER A 246 -10.04 -9.87 7.03
C SER A 246 -11.45 -10.47 7.10
N PRO A 247 -12.01 -10.67 8.30
CA PRO A 247 -13.31 -11.34 8.44
C PRO A 247 -14.48 -10.44 8.12
N ALA A 248 -15.57 -11.03 7.62
CA ALA A 248 -16.89 -10.41 7.57
C ALA A 248 -17.64 -10.63 8.89
N ALA A 249 -18.61 -9.77 9.16
CA ALA A 249 -19.45 -9.84 10.37
C ALA A 249 -20.19 -11.19 10.53
N GLU A 250 -20.48 -11.89 9.42
CA GLU A 250 -21.15 -13.19 9.42
C GLU A 250 -20.19 -14.37 9.66
N GLY A 251 -18.90 -14.11 9.89
CA GLY A 251 -17.88 -15.11 10.23
C GLY A 251 -17.27 -15.88 9.05
N TRP A 252 -17.63 -15.57 7.79
CA TRP A 252 -16.87 -15.96 6.62
C TRP A 252 -15.88 -14.84 6.26
N LYS A 253 -14.99 -15.08 5.26
CA LYS A 253 -14.05 -14.06 4.81
C LYS A 253 -14.52 -13.41 3.51
N VAL A 254 -14.97 -14.23 2.55
CA VAL A 254 -15.43 -13.76 1.24
C VAL A 254 -16.62 -14.58 0.79
N ARG A 255 -17.57 -13.89 0.15
CA ARG A 255 -18.72 -14.53 -0.50
C ARG A 255 -18.85 -13.99 -1.92
N ARG A 256 -18.70 -14.88 -2.93
CA ARG A 256 -18.72 -14.50 -4.35
C ARG A 256 -19.51 -15.49 -5.19
N SER A 257 -20.35 -14.95 -6.08
CA SER A 257 -20.94 -15.74 -7.17
C SER A 257 -19.90 -15.99 -8.28
N LEU A 258 -19.92 -17.17 -8.88
CA LEU A 258 -19.03 -17.53 -9.99
C LEU A 258 -19.54 -16.97 -11.33
N PRO A 259 -18.65 -16.58 -12.28
CA PRO A 259 -17.19 -16.63 -12.17
C PRO A 259 -16.63 -15.41 -11.44
N PHE A 260 -15.42 -15.52 -10.85
CA PHE A 260 -14.69 -14.40 -10.31
C PHE A 260 -13.17 -14.66 -10.23
N ASP A 261 -12.39 -13.58 -10.17
CA ASP A 261 -10.97 -13.59 -9.84
C ASP A 261 -10.76 -13.11 -8.41
N THR A 262 -9.76 -13.68 -7.72
CA THR A 262 -9.27 -13.12 -6.45
C THR A 262 -8.32 -11.94 -6.74
N PRO A 263 -8.01 -11.10 -5.74
CA PRO A 263 -6.85 -10.20 -5.85
C PRO A 263 -5.56 -10.99 -6.12
N TRP A 264 -4.58 -10.31 -6.70
CA TRP A 264 -3.24 -10.86 -6.85
C TRP A 264 -2.51 -10.86 -5.51
N ARG A 265 -1.85 -11.96 -5.17
CA ARG A 265 -0.84 -12.03 -4.12
C ARG A 265 0.49 -11.71 -4.75
N THR A 266 1.22 -10.71 -4.26
CA THR A 266 2.37 -10.16 -4.95
C THR A 266 3.67 -10.34 -4.16
N LEU A 267 4.76 -10.57 -4.89
CA LEU A 267 6.12 -10.54 -4.39
C LEU A 267 6.92 -9.61 -5.31
N GLN A 268 7.31 -8.43 -4.81
CA GLN A 268 8.36 -7.62 -5.43
C GLN A 268 9.70 -8.13 -4.91
N ILE A 269 10.69 -8.29 -5.79
CA ILE A 269 12.00 -8.90 -5.46
C ILE A 269 13.10 -8.06 -6.08
N ALA A 270 14.03 -7.56 -5.25
CA ALA A 270 15.11 -6.70 -5.70
C ALA A 270 16.42 -6.97 -4.93
N ASP A 271 17.56 -6.71 -5.55
CA ASP A 271 18.88 -6.83 -4.91
C ASP A 271 19.14 -5.72 -3.90
N GLN A 272 18.48 -4.57 -4.06
CA GLN A 272 18.59 -3.40 -3.21
C GLN A 272 17.20 -2.86 -2.87
N ALA A 273 17.07 -2.20 -1.73
CA ALA A 273 15.80 -1.59 -1.30
C ALA A 273 15.23 -0.62 -2.36
N THR A 274 16.10 0.13 -3.05
CA THR A 274 15.73 1.07 -4.10
C THR A 274 14.99 0.43 -5.27
N GLY A 275 15.30 -0.83 -5.60
CA GLY A 275 14.61 -1.58 -6.67
C GLY A 275 13.14 -1.86 -6.34
N LEU A 276 12.76 -1.95 -5.05
CA LEU A 276 11.36 -2.06 -4.66
C LEU A 276 10.59 -0.77 -4.96
N VAL A 277 11.22 0.39 -4.75
CA VAL A 277 10.62 1.73 -4.98
C VAL A 277 10.36 2.01 -6.46
N GLU A 278 11.22 1.49 -7.35
CA GLU A 278 11.08 1.69 -8.81
C GLU A 278 10.13 0.68 -9.47
N SER A 279 9.67 -0.36 -8.75
CA SER A 279 8.79 -1.39 -9.30
C SER A 279 7.40 -0.88 -9.61
N ASN A 280 6.89 -1.21 -10.79
CA ASN A 280 5.52 -0.94 -11.21
C ASN A 280 4.63 -2.21 -11.18
N LEU A 281 5.06 -3.26 -10.49
CA LEU A 281 4.37 -4.56 -10.43
C LEU A 281 2.92 -4.40 -10.00
N ILE A 282 2.67 -3.67 -8.91
CA ILE A 282 1.33 -3.50 -8.35
C ILE A 282 0.38 -2.84 -9.35
N LEU A 283 0.84 -1.82 -10.08
CA LEU A 283 0.05 -1.17 -11.13
C LEU A 283 -0.23 -2.13 -12.29
N ASN A 284 0.80 -2.83 -12.76
CA ASN A 284 0.70 -3.72 -13.93
C ASN A 284 -0.24 -4.92 -13.71
N LEU A 285 -0.49 -5.30 -12.45
CA LEU A 285 -1.43 -6.35 -12.09
C LEU A 285 -2.90 -5.89 -12.00
N ASN A 286 -3.16 -4.60 -12.20
CA ASN A 286 -4.51 -4.04 -12.29
C ASN A 286 -4.99 -3.91 -13.73
N GLU A 287 -6.31 -3.89 -13.90
CA GLU A 287 -6.93 -3.69 -15.22
C GLU A 287 -6.67 -2.26 -15.74
N PRO A 288 -6.65 -2.04 -17.06
CA PRO A 288 -6.56 -0.71 -17.65
C PRO A 288 -7.68 0.22 -17.18
N ASN A 289 -7.47 1.54 -17.38
CA ASN A 289 -8.44 2.58 -17.07
C ASN A 289 -9.83 2.27 -17.63
N GLN A 290 -10.84 2.26 -16.77
CA GLN A 290 -12.25 2.01 -17.10
C GLN A 290 -13.10 3.28 -17.16
N LEU A 291 -12.54 4.45 -16.86
CA LEU A 291 -13.28 5.72 -16.84
C LEU A 291 -13.30 6.44 -18.18
N GLY A 292 -12.50 5.99 -19.15
CA GLY A 292 -12.36 6.69 -20.44
C GLY A 292 -11.51 7.94 -20.31
N ASP A 293 -12.07 9.12 -20.68
CA ASP A 293 -11.36 10.39 -20.51
C ASP A 293 -11.22 10.75 -19.03
N VAL A 294 -9.97 10.95 -18.61
CA VAL A 294 -9.59 11.31 -17.24
C VAL A 294 -8.82 12.64 -17.18
N SER A 295 -8.87 13.42 -18.27
CA SER A 295 -8.19 14.72 -18.36
C SER A 295 -8.68 15.76 -17.35
N TRP A 296 -9.83 15.52 -16.73
CA TRP A 296 -10.41 16.32 -15.64
C TRP A 296 -9.70 16.11 -14.29
N ILE A 297 -8.99 14.99 -14.08
CA ILE A 297 -8.20 14.75 -12.87
C ILE A 297 -6.96 15.65 -12.90
N LYS A 298 -6.75 16.44 -11.84
CA LYS A 298 -5.69 17.44 -11.77
C LYS A 298 -4.79 17.22 -10.55
N PRO A 299 -3.63 16.57 -10.72
CA PRO A 299 -2.60 16.58 -9.68
C PRO A 299 -2.29 18.02 -9.26
N SER A 300 -2.19 18.25 -7.96
CA SER A 300 -2.04 19.61 -7.44
C SER A 300 -1.54 19.66 -6.00
N LYS A 301 -1.03 20.82 -5.61
CA LYS A 301 -0.80 21.16 -4.21
C LYS A 301 -2.02 21.87 -3.62
N TYR A 302 -2.22 21.69 -2.32
CA TYR A 302 -3.31 22.31 -1.58
C TYR A 302 -2.89 22.77 -0.19
N VAL A 303 -3.65 23.69 0.36
CA VAL A 303 -3.60 24.10 1.77
C VAL A 303 -4.93 23.78 2.43
N GLY A 304 -5.03 23.79 3.75
CA GLY A 304 -6.30 23.44 4.38
C GLY A 304 -6.54 24.04 5.75
N VAL A 305 -7.81 24.28 6.04
CA VAL A 305 -8.31 24.51 7.40
C VAL A 305 -8.34 23.16 8.09
N TRP A 306 -7.21 22.78 8.67
CA TRP A 306 -6.94 21.43 9.21
C TRP A 306 -5.94 21.48 10.39
N TRP A 307 -4.69 21.95 10.18
CA TRP A 307 -3.65 21.94 11.21
C TRP A 307 -4.02 22.78 12.43
N SER A 308 -4.68 23.91 12.23
CA SER A 308 -5.19 24.76 13.32
C SER A 308 -6.13 24.02 14.28
N MET A 309 -6.87 23.03 13.76
CA MET A 309 -7.77 22.21 14.57
C MET A 309 -6.98 21.14 15.34
N HIS A 310 -6.01 20.50 14.72
CA HIS A 310 -5.09 19.58 15.41
C HIS A 310 -4.27 20.28 16.50
N LEU A 311 -3.99 21.58 16.33
CA LEU A 311 -3.35 22.42 17.36
C LEU A 311 -4.33 22.91 18.46
N ASN A 312 -5.63 22.61 18.39
CA ASN A 312 -6.69 23.14 19.27
C ASN A 312 -6.85 24.68 19.22
N GLN A 313 -6.33 25.33 18.17
CA GLN A 313 -6.53 26.76 17.95
C GLN A 313 -7.92 27.04 17.39
N GLN A 314 -8.42 26.13 16.55
CA GLN A 314 -9.79 26.10 16.01
C GLN A 314 -10.42 24.73 16.28
N THR A 315 -11.73 24.61 15.96
CA THR A 315 -12.53 23.40 16.15
C THR A 315 -13.23 23.00 14.85
N TRP A 316 -13.48 21.71 14.65
CA TRP A 316 -14.40 21.20 13.62
C TRP A 316 -15.84 21.55 13.95
N ALA A 317 -16.20 21.49 15.25
CA ALA A 317 -17.52 21.83 15.75
C ALA A 317 -17.84 23.33 15.62
N THR A 318 -19.13 23.64 15.44
CA THR A 318 -19.63 25.01 15.39
C THR A 318 -19.39 25.76 16.70
N GLY A 319 -19.32 27.09 16.63
CA GLY A 319 -19.11 27.92 17.82
C GLY A 319 -18.02 28.98 17.68
N PRO A 320 -17.55 29.56 18.80
CA PRO A 320 -16.61 30.70 18.76
C PRO A 320 -15.24 30.42 18.14
N LYS A 321 -14.84 29.15 18.12
CA LYS A 321 -13.57 28.71 17.54
C LYS A 321 -13.73 27.94 16.23
N HIS A 322 -14.93 27.92 15.64
CA HIS A 322 -15.16 27.17 14.41
C HIS A 322 -14.17 27.56 13.30
N GLY A 323 -13.43 26.57 12.79
CA GLY A 323 -12.43 26.78 11.76
C GLY A 323 -13.05 26.95 10.39
N ALA A 324 -14.06 26.16 10.06
CA ALA A 324 -14.70 26.11 8.75
C ALA A 324 -15.71 27.26 8.55
N THR A 325 -15.27 28.49 8.68
CA THR A 325 -16.12 29.66 8.41
C THR A 325 -15.83 30.23 7.02
N THR A 326 -16.81 30.94 6.45
CA THR A 326 -16.65 31.70 5.20
C THR A 326 -15.44 32.64 5.25
N ALA A 327 -15.22 33.31 6.38
CA ALA A 327 -14.12 34.26 6.55
C ALA A 327 -12.76 33.56 6.57
N THR A 328 -12.62 32.49 7.36
CA THR A 328 -11.37 31.70 7.42
C THR A 328 -11.05 31.09 6.05
N THR A 329 -12.03 30.48 5.40
CA THR A 329 -11.85 29.84 4.09
C THR A 329 -11.42 30.85 3.03
N LYS A 330 -11.96 32.05 2.98
CA LYS A 330 -11.48 33.12 2.05
C LYS A 330 -10.02 33.46 2.28
N ARG A 331 -9.54 33.53 3.54
CA ARG A 331 -8.13 33.77 3.84
C ARG A 331 -7.23 32.67 3.27
N TYR A 332 -7.65 31.38 3.36
CA TYR A 332 -6.92 30.27 2.78
C TYR A 332 -6.98 30.28 1.24
N ILE A 333 -8.10 30.66 0.63
CA ILE A 333 -8.23 30.84 -0.82
C ILE A 333 -7.28 31.95 -1.31
N ASP A 334 -7.20 33.07 -0.61
CA ASP A 334 -6.28 34.15 -0.94
C ASP A 334 -4.84 33.69 -0.87
N PHE A 335 -4.46 33.01 0.22
CA PHE A 335 -3.12 32.44 0.35
C PHE A 335 -2.79 31.41 -0.74
N ALA A 336 -3.74 30.52 -1.06
CA ALA A 336 -3.56 29.55 -2.13
C ALA A 336 -3.30 30.22 -3.48
N ALA A 337 -4.10 31.23 -3.82
CA ALA A 337 -3.97 32.01 -5.05
C ALA A 337 -2.62 32.75 -5.15
N ASP A 338 -2.20 33.41 -4.07
CA ASP A 338 -0.96 34.20 -4.00
C ASP A 338 0.29 33.32 -4.13
N HIS A 339 0.20 32.01 -3.76
CA HIS A 339 1.32 31.08 -3.71
C HIS A 339 1.22 29.91 -4.71
N GLY A 340 0.28 29.98 -5.66
CA GLY A 340 0.17 29.01 -6.74
C GLY A 340 -0.36 27.63 -6.34
N PHE A 341 -1.07 27.53 -5.21
CA PHE A 341 -1.77 26.31 -4.84
C PHE A 341 -3.16 26.27 -5.48
N ARG A 342 -3.51 25.11 -6.04
CA ARG A 342 -4.80 24.94 -6.70
C ARG A 342 -5.93 24.63 -5.72
N GLY A 343 -5.64 23.90 -4.63
CA GLY A 343 -6.64 23.34 -3.73
C GLY A 343 -6.71 24.05 -2.38
N VAL A 344 -7.93 24.14 -1.82
CA VAL A 344 -8.17 24.50 -0.42
C VAL A 344 -9.13 23.49 0.19
N LEU A 345 -8.60 22.66 1.12
CA LEU A 345 -9.39 21.74 1.93
C LEU A 345 -10.05 22.48 3.09
N VAL A 346 -11.30 22.17 3.39
CA VAL A 346 -11.97 22.68 4.59
C VAL A 346 -12.71 21.55 5.29
N GLU A 347 -12.19 21.14 6.43
CA GLU A 347 -12.88 20.19 7.31
C GLU A 347 -13.84 20.94 8.24
N GLY A 348 -14.91 20.29 8.70
CA GLY A 348 -15.89 20.92 9.58
C GLY A 348 -16.95 21.78 8.86
N TRP A 349 -16.98 21.77 7.53
CA TRP A 349 -17.85 22.62 6.72
C TRP A 349 -19.33 22.27 6.82
N ASN A 350 -19.67 21.03 7.17
CA ASN A 350 -21.02 20.45 7.18
C ASN A 350 -21.51 20.17 8.62
N PRO A 351 -22.82 20.00 8.87
CA PRO A 351 -23.34 19.59 10.17
C PRO A 351 -22.89 18.17 10.57
N GLY A 352 -22.81 17.93 11.89
CA GLY A 352 -22.52 16.63 12.48
C GLY A 352 -21.30 16.60 13.40
N TRP A 353 -20.48 17.64 13.41
CA TRP A 353 -19.27 17.74 14.22
C TRP A 353 -19.52 18.14 15.69
N ASP A 354 -20.74 18.57 16.00
CA ASP A 354 -21.12 18.96 17.37
C ASP A 354 -21.37 17.69 18.21
N GLY A 355 -20.70 17.57 19.34
CA GLY A 355 -20.83 16.42 20.23
C GLY A 355 -19.82 15.30 19.96
N GLU A 356 -20.21 14.07 20.27
CA GLU A 356 -19.38 12.87 20.13
C GLU A 356 -19.53 12.27 18.72
N TRP A 357 -18.70 12.68 17.80
CA TRP A 357 -18.71 12.22 16.41
C TRP A 357 -17.79 11.02 16.14
N PHE A 358 -16.75 10.82 16.96
CA PHE A 358 -15.80 9.71 16.81
C PHE A 358 -16.53 8.36 16.92
N GLY A 359 -16.46 7.54 15.90
CA GLY A 359 -17.17 6.26 15.83
C GLY A 359 -18.70 6.38 15.87
N ASN A 360 -19.26 7.58 15.67
CA ASN A 360 -20.70 7.85 15.69
C ASN A 360 -21.09 8.89 14.64
N GLY A 361 -20.79 8.59 13.37
CA GLY A 361 -21.03 9.50 12.25
C GLY A 361 -22.48 9.65 11.79
N GLY A 362 -23.45 9.04 12.47
CA GLY A 362 -24.86 9.07 12.06
C GLY A 362 -25.54 10.46 12.09
N SER A 363 -24.87 11.48 12.63
CA SER A 363 -25.34 12.88 12.63
C SER A 363 -24.80 13.71 11.46
N PHE A 364 -23.84 13.20 10.68
CA PHE A 364 -23.26 13.94 9.56
C PHE A 364 -24.29 14.13 8.43
N ASP A 365 -24.37 15.36 7.92
CA ASP A 365 -25.15 15.70 6.74
C ASP A 365 -24.22 16.27 5.67
N PHE A 366 -24.01 15.50 4.59
CA PHE A 366 -23.10 15.83 3.51
C PHE A 366 -23.76 16.64 2.40
N THR A 367 -25.04 16.97 2.53
CA THR A 367 -25.86 17.64 1.51
C THR A 367 -26.02 19.14 1.74
N ARG A 368 -25.52 19.67 2.87
CA ARG A 368 -25.59 21.08 3.22
C ARG A 368 -24.43 21.54 4.09
N SER A 369 -24.12 22.82 4.01
CA SER A 369 -23.12 23.47 4.87
C SER A 369 -23.71 23.94 6.20
N THR A 370 -22.80 24.20 7.18
CA THR A 370 -23.16 24.95 8.42
C THR A 370 -23.59 26.38 8.07
N PRO A 371 -24.34 27.06 8.95
CA PRO A 371 -24.85 28.41 8.66
C PRO A 371 -23.78 29.49 8.42
N ASP A 372 -22.57 29.30 8.94
CA ASP A 372 -21.46 30.25 8.82
C ASP A 372 -20.49 29.88 7.67
N PHE A 373 -20.80 28.82 6.88
CA PHE A 373 -20.06 28.38 5.71
C PHE A 373 -20.91 28.53 4.43
N ASP A 374 -20.68 29.60 3.67
CA ASP A 374 -21.38 29.86 2.40
C ASP A 374 -20.66 29.16 1.23
N LEU A 375 -20.97 27.87 0.99
CA LEU A 375 -20.36 27.07 -0.07
C LEU A 375 -20.51 27.71 -1.46
N PRO A 376 -21.70 28.19 -1.89
CA PRO A 376 -21.86 28.85 -3.19
C PRO A 376 -20.99 30.10 -3.37
N ALA A 377 -20.91 30.96 -2.36
CA ALA A 377 -20.10 32.17 -2.40
C ALA A 377 -18.60 31.83 -2.39
N LEU A 378 -18.17 30.83 -1.64
CA LEU A 378 -16.77 30.41 -1.53
C LEU A 378 -16.27 29.78 -2.80
N THR A 379 -17.02 28.89 -3.44
CA THR A 379 -16.62 28.23 -4.70
C THR A 379 -16.54 29.26 -5.83
N LYS A 380 -17.48 30.20 -5.90
CA LYS A 380 -17.40 31.32 -6.86
C LYS A 380 -16.17 32.21 -6.62
N TYR A 381 -15.87 32.51 -5.34
CA TYR A 381 -14.70 33.30 -4.97
C TYR A 381 -13.39 32.60 -5.31
N ALA A 382 -13.29 31.31 -5.01
CA ALA A 382 -12.13 30.49 -5.35
C ALA A 382 -11.90 30.41 -6.86
N ALA A 383 -12.95 30.08 -7.61
CA ALA A 383 -12.87 29.98 -9.07
C ALA A 383 -12.41 31.28 -9.74
N ALA A 384 -12.85 32.44 -9.23
CA ALA A 384 -12.40 33.76 -9.72
C ALA A 384 -10.88 34.01 -9.51
N LYS A 385 -10.24 33.23 -8.63
CA LYS A 385 -8.80 33.28 -8.32
C LYS A 385 -8.02 32.09 -8.87
N GLY A 386 -8.67 31.19 -9.63
CA GLY A 386 -8.03 29.96 -10.14
C GLY A 386 -7.80 28.89 -9.07
N VAL A 387 -8.51 28.99 -7.94
CA VAL A 387 -8.44 28.05 -6.82
C VAL A 387 -9.73 27.22 -6.78
N HIS A 388 -9.65 25.97 -6.31
CA HIS A 388 -10.77 25.07 -6.11
C HIS A 388 -10.88 24.66 -4.65
N LEU A 389 -12.11 24.51 -4.15
CA LEU A 389 -12.30 23.86 -2.86
C LEU A 389 -12.13 22.34 -3.01
N ILE A 390 -11.53 21.73 -2.01
CA ILE A 390 -11.52 20.29 -1.81
C ILE A 390 -12.58 19.97 -0.78
N GLY A 391 -13.54 19.12 -1.14
CA GLY A 391 -14.60 18.68 -0.26
C GLY A 391 -14.07 17.77 0.86
N HIS A 392 -14.84 17.62 1.91
CA HIS A 392 -14.53 16.71 3.01
C HIS A 392 -15.78 15.95 3.47
N HIS A 393 -15.67 14.63 3.57
CA HIS A 393 -16.72 13.74 4.06
C HIS A 393 -16.13 12.82 5.13
N GLU A 394 -16.15 13.24 6.40
CA GLU A 394 -15.85 12.36 7.52
C GLU A 394 -17.10 11.53 7.86
N THR A 395 -16.95 10.20 7.88
CA THR A 395 -18.09 9.30 8.10
C THR A 395 -18.25 8.90 9.57
N GLY A 396 -17.22 9.06 10.40
CA GLY A 396 -17.20 8.53 11.77
C GLY A 396 -17.61 7.05 11.79
N CYS A 397 -17.27 6.31 10.72
CA CYS A 397 -17.64 4.91 10.50
C CYS A 397 -19.14 4.58 10.39
N ALA A 398 -20.02 5.58 10.29
CA ALA A 398 -21.43 5.37 9.95
C ALA A 398 -21.61 5.22 8.43
N VAL A 399 -21.01 4.16 7.88
CA VAL A 399 -20.84 3.97 6.43
C VAL A 399 -22.16 3.84 5.71
N ASP A 400 -23.14 3.10 6.24
CA ASP A 400 -24.49 3.02 5.62
C ASP A 400 -25.20 4.38 5.61
N HIS A 401 -24.96 5.23 6.60
CA HIS A 401 -25.48 6.59 6.62
C HIS A 401 -24.85 7.46 5.54
N TYR A 402 -23.56 7.26 5.27
CA TYR A 402 -22.87 7.91 4.16
C TYR A 402 -23.36 7.37 2.80
N GLU A 403 -23.53 6.06 2.66
CA GLU A 403 -24.06 5.42 1.44
C GLU A 403 -25.46 5.98 1.07
N ASP A 404 -26.31 6.24 2.06
CA ASP A 404 -27.64 6.82 1.85
C ASP A 404 -27.58 8.25 1.28
N GLN A 405 -26.46 8.98 1.42
CA GLN A 405 -26.28 10.40 1.02
C GLN A 405 -25.31 10.59 -0.15
N ILE A 406 -24.50 9.60 -0.50
CA ILE A 406 -23.29 9.78 -1.34
C ILE A 406 -23.60 10.41 -2.71
N ALA A 407 -24.68 9.99 -3.36
CA ALA A 407 -25.08 10.52 -4.67
C ALA A 407 -25.44 12.00 -4.58
N GLU A 408 -26.26 12.40 -3.59
CA GLU A 408 -26.69 13.79 -3.39
C GLU A 408 -25.53 14.68 -2.93
N ALA A 409 -24.64 14.15 -2.09
CA ALA A 409 -23.43 14.85 -1.64
C ALA A 409 -22.46 15.12 -2.80
N MET A 410 -22.25 14.15 -3.68
CA MET A 410 -21.43 14.34 -4.87
C MET A 410 -22.08 15.26 -5.91
N ASP A 411 -23.41 15.23 -6.05
CA ASP A 411 -24.18 16.17 -6.87
C ASP A 411 -24.06 17.62 -6.36
N LEU A 412 -24.04 17.81 -5.03
CA LEU A 412 -23.79 19.12 -4.42
C LEU A 412 -22.42 19.65 -4.83
N TYR A 413 -21.38 18.83 -4.74
CA TYR A 413 -20.03 19.21 -5.11
C TYR A 413 -19.90 19.52 -6.61
N ALA A 414 -20.41 18.66 -7.46
CA ALA A 414 -20.40 18.88 -8.91
C ALA A 414 -21.11 20.18 -9.31
N ARG A 415 -22.26 20.49 -8.69
CA ARG A 415 -23.02 21.72 -8.91
C ARG A 415 -22.20 22.98 -8.65
N PHE A 416 -21.35 22.96 -7.65
CA PHE A 416 -20.51 24.08 -7.24
C PHE A 416 -19.07 24.02 -7.74
N GLY A 417 -18.71 23.03 -8.59
CA GLY A 417 -17.39 22.92 -9.19
C GLY A 417 -16.29 22.49 -8.23
N VAL A 418 -16.65 21.75 -7.16
CA VAL A 418 -15.71 21.02 -6.33
C VAL A 418 -15.33 19.73 -7.07
N ASP A 419 -14.05 19.56 -7.39
CA ASP A 419 -13.57 18.48 -8.27
C ASP A 419 -12.67 17.45 -7.57
N SER A 420 -12.55 17.55 -6.26
CA SER A 420 -11.91 16.55 -5.42
C SER A 420 -12.52 16.51 -4.03
N VAL A 421 -12.50 15.36 -3.39
CA VAL A 421 -13.02 15.12 -2.03
C VAL A 421 -12.02 14.31 -1.21
N LYS A 422 -11.78 14.75 0.03
CA LYS A 422 -11.18 13.93 1.08
C LYS A 422 -12.30 13.18 1.80
N THR A 423 -12.20 11.85 1.89
CA THR A 423 -13.12 11.04 2.71
C THR A 423 -12.41 10.57 3.98
N GLY A 424 -13.12 10.41 5.10
CA GLY A 424 -12.59 9.94 6.36
C GLY A 424 -13.44 8.83 6.97
N TYR A 425 -12.82 7.94 7.74
CA TYR A 425 -13.46 6.77 8.36
C TYR A 425 -12.93 6.57 9.79
N VAL A 426 -12.98 7.61 10.59
CA VAL A 426 -12.39 7.65 11.94
C VAL A 426 -13.20 6.80 12.92
N CYS A 427 -12.72 5.59 13.24
CA CYS A 427 -13.19 4.74 14.34
C CYS A 427 -12.18 3.62 14.58
N ASP A 428 -12.40 2.80 15.62
CA ASP A 428 -11.59 1.60 15.83
C ASP A 428 -11.86 0.55 14.74
N ASP A 429 -10.82 -0.15 14.31
CA ASP A 429 -10.93 -1.24 13.32
C ASP A 429 -11.82 -2.37 13.88
N GLY A 430 -12.61 -3.00 13.01
CA GLY A 430 -13.61 -3.98 13.41
C GLY A 430 -14.87 -3.37 14.05
N GLN A 431 -15.01 -2.04 14.07
CA GLN A 431 -16.17 -1.33 14.62
C GLN A 431 -16.99 -0.59 13.55
N VAL A 432 -16.66 -0.72 12.28
CA VAL A 432 -17.44 -0.11 11.20
C VAL A 432 -18.87 -0.67 11.21
N GLU A 433 -19.85 0.23 11.35
CA GLU A 433 -21.27 -0.17 11.43
C GLU A 433 -21.84 -0.47 10.05
N ARG A 434 -22.45 -1.64 9.91
CA ARG A 434 -23.26 -2.04 8.75
C ARG A 434 -24.66 -2.37 9.18
N ARG A 435 -25.66 -1.86 8.45
CA ARG A 435 -27.07 -2.17 8.67
C ARG A 435 -27.31 -3.67 8.59
N ASN A 436 -27.96 -4.22 9.60
CA ASN A 436 -28.30 -5.64 9.59
C ASN A 436 -29.53 -5.89 8.70
N PRO A 437 -29.42 -6.62 7.59
CA PRO A 437 -30.56 -6.90 6.71
C PRO A 437 -31.69 -7.67 7.39
N ALA A 438 -31.38 -8.41 8.44
CA ALA A 438 -32.38 -9.14 9.24
C ALA A 438 -33.06 -8.27 10.31
N GLY A 439 -32.65 -7.00 10.43
CA GLY A 439 -33.10 -6.09 11.49
C GLY A 439 -32.36 -6.32 12.82
N GLY A 440 -32.57 -5.44 13.78
CA GLY A 440 -31.90 -5.48 15.09
C GLY A 440 -30.61 -4.67 15.13
N ASN A 441 -29.62 -5.10 15.95
CA ASN A 441 -28.36 -4.38 16.10
C ASN A 441 -27.54 -4.35 14.80
N PRO A 442 -26.81 -3.26 14.52
CA PRO A 442 -25.89 -3.21 13.42
C PRO A 442 -24.84 -4.35 13.47
N LEU A 443 -24.42 -4.81 12.31
CA LEU A 443 -23.27 -5.69 12.15
C LEU A 443 -21.99 -4.87 12.29
N ARG A 444 -20.88 -5.53 12.64
CA ARG A 444 -19.55 -4.90 12.77
C ARG A 444 -18.61 -5.46 11.73
N GLU A 445 -18.06 -4.57 10.91
CA GLU A 445 -17.14 -4.90 9.83
C GLU A 445 -15.73 -4.37 10.11
N TRP A 446 -14.75 -4.98 9.48
CA TRP A 446 -13.36 -4.52 9.47
C TRP A 446 -13.14 -3.55 8.30
N HIS A 447 -12.24 -2.57 8.47
CA HIS A 447 -11.95 -1.56 7.45
C HIS A 447 -11.44 -2.12 6.13
N ASP A 448 -10.85 -3.31 6.12
CA ASP A 448 -10.37 -4.00 4.94
C ASP A 448 -11.13 -5.32 4.66
N GLY A 449 -12.30 -5.50 5.24
CA GLY A 449 -13.24 -6.57 4.92
C GLY A 449 -13.85 -6.42 3.53
N GLN A 450 -14.45 -7.49 3.01
CA GLN A 450 -15.07 -7.48 1.67
C GLN A 450 -16.12 -6.38 1.52
N TRP A 451 -16.92 -6.12 2.56
CA TRP A 451 -17.95 -5.10 2.51
C TRP A 451 -17.36 -3.70 2.33
N MET A 452 -16.30 -3.36 3.08
CA MET A 452 -15.60 -2.09 2.95
C MET A 452 -14.88 -1.96 1.61
N ALA A 453 -14.31 -3.05 1.08
CA ALA A 453 -13.72 -3.03 -0.26
C ALA A 453 -14.75 -2.64 -1.35
N ARG A 454 -16.00 -3.11 -1.22
CA ARG A 454 -17.12 -2.71 -2.09
C ARG A 454 -17.49 -1.24 -1.88
N HIS A 455 -17.59 -0.80 -0.63
CA HIS A 455 -17.93 0.57 -0.27
C HIS A 455 -16.94 1.57 -0.86
N HIS A 456 -15.64 1.40 -0.60
CA HIS A 456 -14.62 2.30 -1.14
C HIS A 456 -14.63 2.37 -2.68
N LEU A 457 -14.84 1.23 -3.34
CA LEU A 457 -14.97 1.22 -4.80
C LEU A 457 -16.22 1.96 -5.27
N HIS A 458 -17.35 1.80 -4.56
CA HIS A 458 -18.60 2.51 -4.86
C HIS A 458 -18.42 4.03 -4.74
N VAL A 459 -17.77 4.52 -3.66
CA VAL A 459 -17.44 5.95 -3.49
C VAL A 459 -16.65 6.48 -4.69
N VAL A 460 -15.62 5.75 -5.12
CA VAL A 460 -14.78 6.12 -6.26
C VAL A 460 -15.57 6.17 -7.57
N GLN A 461 -16.47 5.21 -7.78
CA GLN A 461 -17.31 5.14 -8.98
C GLN A 461 -18.36 6.26 -9.00
N GLU A 462 -19.02 6.54 -7.88
CA GLU A 462 -19.97 7.65 -7.75
C GLU A 462 -19.31 9.02 -7.94
N ALA A 463 -18.11 9.19 -7.39
CA ALA A 463 -17.31 10.40 -7.60
C ALA A 463 -16.88 10.55 -9.07
N ALA A 464 -16.47 9.45 -9.74
CA ALA A 464 -16.07 9.47 -11.15
C ALA A 464 -17.18 9.92 -12.09
N GLN A 465 -18.43 9.49 -11.85
CA GLN A 465 -19.58 9.91 -12.64
C GLN A 465 -19.79 11.43 -12.64
N ARG A 466 -19.26 12.12 -11.64
CA ARG A 466 -19.36 13.57 -11.43
C ARG A 466 -18.03 14.29 -11.63
N HIS A 467 -17.03 13.61 -12.17
CA HIS A 467 -15.68 14.13 -12.37
C HIS A 467 -15.02 14.64 -11.07
N ILE A 468 -15.18 13.88 -9.99
CA ILE A 468 -14.57 14.17 -8.67
C ILE A 468 -13.48 13.15 -8.37
N ALA A 469 -12.29 13.65 -8.04
CA ALA A 469 -11.19 12.82 -7.55
C ALA A 469 -11.34 12.54 -6.05
N VAL A 470 -10.93 11.34 -5.60
CA VAL A 470 -11.05 10.90 -4.21
C VAL A 470 -9.67 10.74 -3.57
N ASN A 471 -9.46 11.42 -2.46
CA ASN A 471 -8.35 11.24 -1.53
C ASN A 471 -8.90 10.64 -0.24
N ALA A 472 -8.66 9.36 0.02
CA ALA A 472 -9.28 8.66 1.15
C ALA A 472 -8.34 8.61 2.36
N HIS A 473 -8.82 9.05 3.54
CA HIS A 473 -8.17 8.93 4.83
C HIS A 473 -8.83 7.83 5.67
N GLU A 474 -8.10 7.22 6.58
CA GLU A 474 -8.42 5.94 7.24
C GLU A 474 -8.97 4.91 6.23
N PRO A 475 -8.34 4.77 5.06
CA PRO A 475 -8.90 4.04 3.94
C PRO A 475 -8.61 2.54 4.04
N ILE A 476 -9.24 1.76 3.17
CA ILE A 476 -8.66 0.47 2.80
C ILE A 476 -7.32 0.68 2.09
N LYS A 477 -6.34 -0.22 2.32
CA LYS A 477 -4.99 -0.14 1.73
C LYS A 477 -5.02 0.03 0.21
N ASP A 478 -4.01 0.71 -0.35
CA ASP A 478 -3.86 0.79 -1.80
C ASP A 478 -3.43 -0.58 -2.37
N THR A 479 -3.96 -0.92 -3.53
CA THR A 479 -3.66 -2.16 -4.26
C THR A 479 -3.52 -1.89 -5.76
N GLY A 480 -3.18 -0.64 -6.13
CA GLY A 480 -2.94 -0.20 -7.50
C GLY A 480 -4.21 0.07 -8.32
N LEU A 481 -5.39 0.09 -7.68
CA LEU A 481 -6.67 0.36 -8.37
C LEU A 481 -6.73 1.72 -9.05
N ARG A 482 -5.80 2.64 -8.75
CA ARG A 482 -5.63 3.92 -9.46
C ARG A 482 -5.30 3.75 -10.95
N ARG A 483 -4.82 2.58 -11.40
CA ARG A 483 -4.71 2.27 -12.83
C ARG A 483 -6.08 2.10 -13.48
N THR A 484 -6.99 1.40 -12.82
CA THR A 484 -8.35 1.11 -13.30
C THR A 484 -9.30 2.29 -13.08
N TYR A 485 -9.14 2.98 -11.95
CA TYR A 485 -9.92 4.14 -11.51
C TYR A 485 -9.00 5.30 -11.15
N PRO A 486 -8.46 6.05 -12.13
CA PRO A 486 -7.48 7.11 -11.89
C PRO A 486 -7.98 8.26 -11.00
N ASN A 487 -9.29 8.39 -10.81
CA ASN A 487 -9.86 9.35 -9.86
C ASN A 487 -9.66 8.96 -8.38
N TRP A 488 -9.21 7.76 -8.07
CA TRP A 488 -8.73 7.43 -6.73
C TRP A 488 -7.31 7.95 -6.57
N ILE A 489 -7.21 9.26 -6.41
CA ILE A 489 -5.97 10.01 -6.63
C ILE A 489 -4.92 9.78 -5.53
N SER A 490 -5.34 9.62 -4.27
CA SER A 490 -4.44 9.35 -3.14
C SER A 490 -5.19 8.66 -2.00
N ARG A 491 -4.43 8.16 -1.03
CA ARG A 491 -4.91 7.61 0.23
C ARG A 491 -3.90 7.89 1.33
N GLU A 492 -4.37 8.10 2.56
CA GLU A 492 -3.47 8.09 3.71
C GLU A 492 -2.96 6.67 3.99
N GLY A 493 -3.72 5.83 4.68
CA GLY A 493 -3.45 4.41 4.92
C GLY A 493 -2.13 4.10 5.64
N ALA A 494 -1.67 5.00 6.47
CA ALA A 494 -0.57 4.86 7.42
C ALA A 494 -0.57 6.04 8.39
N ARG A 495 0.20 5.95 9.47
CA ARG A 495 0.35 7.01 10.46
C ARG A 495 0.92 8.28 9.83
N GLY A 496 0.09 9.32 9.67
CA GLY A 496 0.38 10.58 9.00
C GLY A 496 0.96 11.66 9.89
N MET A 497 1.11 12.88 9.34
CA MET A 497 1.68 14.05 10.03
C MET A 497 0.84 14.48 11.25
N GLU A 498 -0.44 14.22 11.30
CA GLU A 498 -1.30 14.61 12.41
C GLU A 498 -0.85 14.03 13.77
N TYR A 499 -0.24 12.85 13.76
CA TYR A 499 0.36 12.27 14.96
C TYR A 499 1.52 13.10 15.52
N ASN A 500 2.14 13.96 14.72
CA ASN A 500 3.11 14.93 15.21
C ASN A 500 2.44 16.11 15.95
N ALA A 501 1.13 16.31 15.77
CA ALA A 501 0.39 17.28 16.57
C ALA A 501 0.11 16.78 17.98
N TRP A 502 -0.30 15.51 18.14
CA TRP A 502 -0.85 15.00 19.40
C TRP A 502 -0.44 13.56 19.74
N GLY A 503 0.20 12.83 18.83
CA GLY A 503 0.61 11.43 19.05
C GLY A 503 1.63 11.29 20.18
N GLN A 504 1.56 10.15 20.88
CA GLN A 504 2.48 9.77 21.95
C GLN A 504 3.03 8.36 21.71
N PRO A 505 4.27 8.22 21.23
CA PRO A 505 5.18 9.30 20.79
C PRO A 505 4.72 9.97 19.49
N PRO A 506 5.27 11.16 19.12
CA PRO A 506 5.15 11.68 17.75
C PRO A 506 5.91 10.77 16.77
N ASN A 507 5.75 10.96 15.45
CA ASN A 507 6.47 10.16 14.46
C ASN A 507 7.99 10.39 14.59
N PRO A 508 8.79 9.34 14.87
CA PRO A 508 10.24 9.47 14.85
C PRO A 508 10.77 9.60 13.42
N PRO A 509 11.97 10.16 13.20
CA PRO A 509 12.55 10.31 11.85
C PRO A 509 12.62 9.03 11.03
N GLU A 510 12.90 7.87 11.62
CA GLU A 510 12.90 6.58 10.93
C GLU A 510 11.54 6.22 10.30
N HIS A 511 10.42 6.71 10.87
CA HIS A 511 9.08 6.38 10.40
C HIS A 511 8.86 6.78 8.95
N GLU A 512 9.21 8.01 8.57
CA GLU A 512 9.03 8.50 7.20
C GLU A 512 9.95 7.77 6.22
N VAL A 513 11.14 7.32 6.66
CA VAL A 513 12.01 6.45 5.84
C VAL A 513 11.37 5.08 5.65
N ASN A 514 10.82 4.50 6.72
CA ASN A 514 10.10 3.22 6.65
C ASN A 514 8.93 3.28 5.66
N LEU A 515 8.17 4.37 5.64
CA LEU A 515 7.03 4.54 4.73
C LEU A 515 7.41 4.39 3.26
N VAL A 516 8.60 4.85 2.85
CA VAL A 516 9.07 4.76 1.45
C VAL A 516 9.22 3.32 0.99
N PHE A 517 9.72 2.45 1.87
CA PHE A 517 10.02 1.06 1.56
C PHE A 517 8.95 0.07 2.01
N THR A 518 7.81 0.57 2.48
CA THR A 518 6.68 -0.23 2.95
C THR A 518 5.38 0.30 2.37
N ARG A 519 4.69 1.26 3.02
CA ARG A 519 3.37 1.80 2.62
C ARG A 519 3.36 2.33 1.18
N LEU A 520 4.39 3.06 0.77
CA LEU A 520 4.46 3.68 -0.56
C LEU A 520 4.71 2.68 -1.70
N LEU A 521 5.13 1.44 -1.40
CA LEU A 521 5.21 0.37 -2.40
C LEU A 521 3.83 -0.03 -2.95
N ALA A 522 2.77 0.25 -2.21
CA ALA A 522 1.38 0.03 -2.63
C ALA A 522 0.86 1.14 -3.57
N GLY A 523 1.32 2.39 -3.37
CA GLY A 523 0.89 3.56 -4.12
C GLY A 523 1.03 4.88 -3.35
N PRO A 524 0.55 6.00 -3.91
CA PRO A 524 0.67 7.33 -3.32
C PRO A 524 0.10 7.41 -1.91
N MET A 525 0.67 8.32 -1.10
CA MET A 525 0.20 8.56 0.26
C MET A 525 0.03 10.06 0.52
N ASP A 526 -1.15 10.47 0.97
CA ASP A 526 -1.37 11.81 1.50
C ASP A 526 -0.88 11.89 2.96
N TYR A 527 0.44 12.08 3.11
CA TYR A 527 1.13 12.18 4.41
C TYR A 527 0.89 13.51 5.11
N THR A 528 0.43 14.53 4.38
CA THR A 528 0.21 15.92 4.84
C THR A 528 1.49 16.60 5.37
N PRO A 529 2.60 16.66 4.58
CA PRO A 529 3.88 17.22 5.01
C PRO A 529 3.91 18.75 5.07
N GLY A 530 5.06 19.31 5.49
CA GLY A 530 5.33 20.74 5.36
C GLY A 530 5.05 21.55 6.62
N ILE A 531 5.08 20.95 7.79
CA ILE A 531 4.98 21.66 9.06
C ILE A 531 6.31 22.40 9.33
N VAL A 532 6.44 23.58 8.72
CA VAL A 532 7.68 24.40 8.80
C VAL A 532 7.88 25.05 10.16
N SER A 533 6.82 25.20 10.95
CA SER A 533 6.91 25.67 12.34
C SER A 533 7.52 24.64 13.28
N LEU A 534 7.56 23.36 12.88
CA LEU A 534 8.02 22.20 13.65
C LEU A 534 7.36 22.09 15.02
N LYS A 535 6.09 22.48 15.12
CA LYS A 535 5.31 22.51 16.37
C LYS A 535 3.95 21.87 16.21
N GLY A 536 3.68 20.90 17.08
CA GLY A 536 2.39 20.30 17.31
C GLY A 536 1.60 21.01 18.42
N ARG A 537 0.59 20.32 18.94
CA ARG A 537 -0.31 20.80 20.02
C ARG A 537 0.50 21.13 21.27
N ASN A 538 0.16 22.27 21.91
CA ASN A 538 0.83 22.75 23.12
C ASN A 538 2.35 22.93 22.96
N GLY A 539 2.83 23.13 21.73
CA GLY A 539 4.26 23.31 21.44
C GLY A 539 5.06 22.00 21.41
N GLN A 540 4.41 20.83 21.33
CA GLN A 540 5.10 19.56 21.10
C GLN A 540 6.01 19.67 19.89
N ALA A 541 7.28 19.26 20.02
CA ALA A 541 8.20 19.28 18.90
C ALA A 541 7.80 18.25 17.84
N VAL A 542 7.86 18.63 16.58
CA VAL A 542 7.82 17.70 15.44
C VAL A 542 9.25 17.19 15.24
N PRO A 543 9.50 15.86 15.32
CA PRO A 543 10.86 15.30 15.23
C PRO A 543 11.41 15.35 13.80
N SER A 544 11.82 16.54 13.37
CA SER A 544 12.25 16.82 11.99
C SER A 544 13.14 18.06 11.95
N THR A 545 14.04 18.15 10.96
CA THR A 545 14.62 19.46 10.61
C THR A 545 13.75 20.19 9.59
N LEU A 546 13.94 21.50 9.44
CA LEU A 546 13.25 22.30 8.44
C LEU A 546 13.56 21.80 7.02
N ALA A 547 14.80 21.43 6.72
CA ALA A 547 15.19 20.92 5.40
C ALA A 547 14.53 19.56 5.09
N ARG A 548 14.36 18.68 6.10
CA ARG A 548 13.64 17.44 5.95
C ARG A 548 12.18 17.64 5.54
N GLN A 549 11.47 18.60 6.14
CA GLN A 549 10.09 18.90 5.78
C GLN A 549 9.93 19.22 4.28
N LEU A 550 10.95 19.82 3.66
CA LEU A 550 10.97 20.07 2.22
C LEU A 550 11.24 18.78 1.41
N ALA A 551 12.18 17.96 1.88
CA ALA A 551 12.53 16.71 1.21
C ALA A 551 11.36 15.71 1.17
N LEU A 552 10.44 15.74 2.15
CA LEU A 552 9.25 14.88 2.21
C LEU A 552 8.35 15.06 0.97
N TYR A 553 8.31 16.24 0.36
CA TYR A 553 7.53 16.46 -0.88
C TYR A 553 8.01 15.62 -2.08
N VAL A 554 9.26 15.17 -2.04
CA VAL A 554 9.84 14.32 -3.08
C VAL A 554 9.87 12.86 -2.67
N THR A 555 10.18 12.57 -1.41
CA THR A 555 10.33 11.19 -0.92
C THR A 555 8.99 10.52 -0.63
N LEU A 556 8.02 11.24 -0.05
CA LEU A 556 6.67 10.75 0.22
C LEU A 556 5.72 11.24 -0.87
N TYR A 557 5.55 10.44 -1.90
CA TYR A 557 4.79 10.83 -3.09
C TYR A 557 3.28 10.88 -2.86
N SER A 558 2.68 12.00 -3.24
CA SER A 558 1.24 12.13 -3.49
C SER A 558 1.00 13.05 -4.69
N PRO A 559 0.09 12.72 -5.62
CA PRO A 559 -0.30 13.63 -6.71
C PRO A 559 -1.20 14.76 -6.22
N ILE A 560 -1.79 14.62 -5.04
CA ILE A 560 -2.46 15.68 -4.31
C ILE A 560 -1.69 15.89 -2.99
N GLN A 561 -0.89 16.96 -2.92
CA GLN A 561 0.12 17.15 -1.87
C GLN A 561 -0.20 18.37 -1.02
N MET A 562 -0.37 18.17 0.28
CA MET A 562 -0.72 19.24 1.19
C MET A 562 0.51 20.08 1.59
N ALA A 563 0.31 21.40 1.65
CA ALA A 563 1.12 22.29 2.46
C ALA A 563 0.38 22.49 3.79
N ALA A 564 0.74 21.66 4.78
CA ALA A 564 -0.16 21.39 5.91
C ALA A 564 -0.12 22.43 7.04
N ASP A 565 0.95 23.25 7.11
CA ASP A 565 1.10 24.25 8.16
C ASP A 565 0.20 25.48 7.94
N LEU A 566 0.16 26.37 8.91
CA LEU A 566 -0.62 27.61 8.86
C LEU A 566 0.00 28.61 7.87
N PRO A 567 -0.78 29.40 7.13
CA PRO A 567 -0.30 30.43 6.24
C PRO A 567 0.75 31.37 6.84
N GLU A 568 0.56 31.83 8.07
CA GLU A 568 1.48 32.70 8.78
C GLU A 568 2.84 32.06 9.09
N HIS A 569 2.90 30.76 9.28
CA HIS A 569 4.16 30.03 9.51
C HIS A 569 4.99 29.95 8.22
N TYR A 570 4.38 29.73 7.06
CA TYR A 570 5.06 29.76 5.78
C TYR A 570 5.66 31.14 5.48
N LEU A 571 4.93 32.22 5.84
CA LEU A 571 5.43 33.59 5.64
C LEU A 571 6.60 33.95 6.57
N GLN A 572 6.77 33.25 7.69
CA GLN A 572 7.94 33.38 8.58
C GLN A 572 9.17 32.62 8.03
N HIS A 573 8.99 31.57 7.25
CA HIS A 573 10.04 30.71 6.69
C HIS A 573 10.11 30.79 5.16
N ARG A 574 10.08 31.98 4.57
CA ARG A 574 9.96 32.22 3.11
C ARG A 574 11.01 31.50 2.27
N ASP A 575 12.26 31.44 2.73
CA ASP A 575 13.33 30.76 2.00
C ASP A 575 13.08 29.25 1.87
N ALA A 576 12.57 28.61 2.91
CA ALA A 576 12.17 27.22 2.88
C ALA A 576 10.88 27.03 2.07
N PHE A 577 9.89 27.90 2.29
CA PHE A 577 8.59 27.83 1.62
C PHE A 577 8.69 27.90 0.10
N ARG A 578 9.71 28.60 -0.41
CA ARG A 578 9.97 28.66 -1.85
C ARG A 578 10.09 27.30 -2.52
N PHE A 579 10.68 26.32 -1.85
CA PHE A 579 10.74 24.94 -2.39
C PHE A 579 9.34 24.33 -2.49
N ILE A 580 8.49 24.53 -1.47
CA ILE A 580 7.11 24.00 -1.46
C ILE A 580 6.27 24.64 -2.58
N GLU A 581 6.47 25.95 -2.86
CA GLU A 581 5.84 26.62 -4.00
C GLU A 581 6.27 26.01 -5.34
N ASP A 582 7.56 25.66 -5.49
CA ASP A 582 8.17 25.26 -6.74
C ASP A 582 8.06 23.74 -7.03
N VAL A 583 7.98 22.88 -6.01
CA VAL A 583 8.02 21.42 -6.22
C VAL A 583 6.81 20.91 -7.02
N ALA A 584 7.10 20.03 -7.98
CA ALA A 584 6.06 19.35 -8.77
C ALA A 584 5.40 18.20 -7.97
N VAL A 585 4.25 17.73 -8.45
CA VAL A 585 3.47 16.63 -7.85
C VAL A 585 3.06 15.57 -8.89
N ASP A 586 3.43 15.76 -10.16
CA ASP A 586 3.19 14.81 -11.24
C ASP A 586 4.49 14.59 -12.02
N TRP A 587 4.89 13.33 -12.17
CA TRP A 587 6.26 12.99 -12.54
C TRP A 587 6.35 12.25 -13.87
N ASP A 588 7.35 12.60 -14.68
CA ASP A 588 7.72 11.89 -15.90
C ASP A 588 8.55 10.63 -15.56
N GLN A 589 9.49 10.76 -14.61
CA GLN A 589 10.39 9.69 -14.18
C GLN A 589 10.68 9.79 -12.69
N THR A 590 10.87 8.63 -12.08
CA THR A 590 11.39 8.48 -10.71
C THR A 590 12.65 7.63 -10.73
N ARG A 591 13.66 8.01 -9.94
CA ARG A 591 14.90 7.28 -9.70
C ARG A 591 15.17 7.23 -8.20
N ALA A 592 15.22 6.04 -7.64
CA ALA A 592 15.68 5.81 -6.27
C ALA A 592 17.19 5.60 -6.31
N LEU A 593 17.95 6.62 -5.93
CA LEU A 593 19.40 6.69 -6.17
C LEU A 593 20.22 5.89 -5.15
N ASN A 594 19.78 5.90 -3.90
CA ASN A 594 20.32 5.09 -2.80
C ASN A 594 19.31 5.02 -1.66
N GLY A 595 19.45 4.03 -0.80
CA GLY A 595 18.58 3.88 0.38
C GLY A 595 18.71 2.52 1.04
N GLU A 596 18.43 2.52 2.34
CA GLU A 596 18.30 1.34 3.20
C GLU A 596 17.01 1.47 4.00
N VAL A 597 16.29 0.36 4.15
CA VAL A 597 15.00 0.35 4.85
C VAL A 597 15.19 0.77 6.30
N GLY A 598 14.46 1.80 6.73
CA GLY A 598 14.54 2.35 8.08
C GLY A 598 15.64 3.38 8.30
N ASP A 599 16.67 3.41 7.46
CA ASP A 599 17.87 4.21 7.67
C ASP A 599 17.86 5.53 6.89
N TYR A 600 17.76 5.46 5.56
CA TYR A 600 17.78 6.65 4.70
C TYR A 600 17.26 6.34 3.30
N VAL A 601 16.91 7.40 2.56
CA VAL A 601 16.57 7.30 1.15
C VAL A 601 16.86 8.59 0.39
N THR A 602 17.30 8.46 -0.86
CA THR A 602 17.44 9.57 -1.82
C THR A 602 16.70 9.25 -3.10
N ILE A 603 15.75 10.09 -3.47
CA ILE A 603 14.92 9.95 -4.67
C ILE A 603 15.07 11.20 -5.54
N ALA A 604 15.25 11.00 -6.85
CA ALA A 604 15.17 12.05 -7.85
C ALA A 604 13.96 11.83 -8.75
N ARG A 605 13.20 12.90 -9.02
CA ARG A 605 11.99 12.87 -9.85
C ARG A 605 12.02 13.96 -10.90
N LYS A 606 11.69 13.63 -12.16
CA LYS A 606 11.57 14.57 -13.24
C LYS A 606 10.14 15.09 -13.33
N ASP A 607 9.97 16.40 -13.33
CA ASP A 607 8.67 17.01 -13.56
C ASP A 607 8.08 16.60 -14.93
N ARG A 608 6.80 16.26 -14.95
CA ARG A 608 6.08 15.86 -16.17
C ARG A 608 5.85 17.01 -17.12
N HIS A 609 5.77 18.23 -16.59
CA HIS A 609 5.35 19.44 -17.33
C HIS A 609 6.50 20.40 -17.64
N SER A 610 7.72 20.09 -17.17
CA SER A 610 8.92 20.86 -17.43
C SER A 610 10.15 19.96 -17.61
N ARG A 611 11.34 20.58 -17.74
CA ARG A 611 12.63 19.86 -17.76
C ARG A 611 13.30 19.83 -16.39
N ASP A 612 12.63 20.32 -15.36
CA ASP A 612 13.16 20.36 -14.02
C ASP A 612 13.22 18.97 -13.41
N TRP A 613 14.23 18.75 -12.57
CA TRP A 613 14.33 17.61 -11.69
C TRP A 613 14.25 18.07 -10.24
N PHE A 614 13.70 17.21 -9.41
CA PHE A 614 13.64 17.42 -7.97
C PHE A 614 14.26 16.22 -7.27
N LEU A 615 15.09 16.49 -6.25
CA LEU A 615 15.69 15.46 -5.42
C LEU A 615 15.28 15.70 -3.97
N GLY A 616 14.87 14.63 -3.29
CA GLY A 616 14.66 14.59 -1.85
C GLY A 616 15.55 13.51 -1.23
N SER A 617 16.20 13.84 -0.13
CA SER A 617 16.95 12.89 0.68
C SER A 617 16.60 13.08 2.14
N ILE A 618 16.29 11.98 2.84
CA ILE A 618 15.95 11.96 4.27
C ILE A 618 16.72 10.84 4.98
N THR A 619 16.95 11.01 6.29
CA THR A 619 17.63 10.04 7.12
C THR A 619 16.88 9.81 8.43
N ASP A 620 17.14 8.71 9.11
CA ASP A 620 16.68 8.41 10.47
C ASP A 620 17.30 9.38 11.51
N GLU A 621 17.38 8.96 12.76
CA GLU A 621 17.97 9.69 13.88
C GLU A 621 19.50 9.89 13.77
N HIS A 622 20.13 9.28 12.75
CA HIS A 622 21.58 9.35 12.54
C HIS A 622 21.93 10.26 11.36
N GLY A 623 22.90 11.15 11.56
CA GLY A 623 23.43 11.97 10.48
C GLY A 623 24.24 11.16 9.47
N ARG A 624 24.15 11.53 8.17
CA ARG A 624 24.81 10.81 7.06
C ARG A 624 25.49 11.75 6.09
N LEU A 625 26.53 11.22 5.44
CA LEU A 625 27.21 11.84 4.31
C LEU A 625 27.08 10.93 3.11
N LEU A 626 26.33 11.35 2.08
CA LEU A 626 26.02 10.55 0.92
C LEU A 626 26.65 11.13 -0.34
N GLN A 627 27.18 10.28 -1.21
CA GLN A 627 27.65 10.67 -2.54
C GLN A 627 26.59 10.30 -3.57
N VAL A 628 26.11 11.29 -4.30
CA VAL A 628 25.00 11.12 -5.25
C VAL A 628 25.45 11.51 -6.66
N PRO A 629 25.73 10.52 -7.54
CA PRO A 629 26.00 10.79 -8.95
C PRO A 629 24.76 11.38 -9.64
N LEU A 630 24.94 12.42 -10.46
CA LEU A 630 23.86 13.11 -11.15
C LEU A 630 23.58 12.54 -12.55
N GLY A 631 23.91 11.29 -12.80
CA GLY A 631 23.70 10.61 -14.08
C GLY A 631 22.24 10.54 -14.57
N PHE A 632 21.27 10.88 -13.72
CA PHE A 632 19.85 11.02 -14.09
C PHE A 632 19.56 12.31 -14.86
N LEU A 633 20.42 13.35 -14.75
CA LEU A 633 20.30 14.57 -15.51
C LEU A 633 20.63 14.35 -16.99
N GLU A 634 20.07 15.19 -17.86
CA GLU A 634 20.26 15.09 -19.30
C GLU A 634 21.74 15.35 -19.69
N PRO A 635 22.40 14.43 -20.41
CA PRO A 635 23.80 14.62 -20.82
C PRO A 635 24.01 15.89 -21.66
N GLY A 636 25.09 16.63 -21.32
CA GLY A 636 25.43 17.87 -22.03
C GLY A 636 24.61 19.11 -21.63
N VAL A 637 23.63 18.97 -20.77
CA VAL A 637 22.84 20.08 -20.23
C VAL A 637 23.44 20.55 -18.89
N ARG A 638 23.59 21.85 -18.73
CA ARG A 638 23.95 22.48 -17.44
C ARG A 638 22.68 22.80 -16.69
N TYR A 639 22.71 22.57 -15.38
CA TYR A 639 21.60 22.87 -14.47
C TYR A 639 22.05 23.80 -13.35
N THR A 640 21.16 24.69 -12.92
CA THR A 640 21.27 25.37 -11.63
C THR A 640 20.60 24.47 -10.59
N ALA A 641 21.38 23.88 -9.70
CA ALA A 641 20.89 23.16 -8.53
C ALA A 641 20.58 24.17 -7.41
N GLN A 642 19.31 24.36 -7.11
CA GLN A 642 18.81 25.12 -5.97
C GLN A 642 18.72 24.19 -4.78
N ILE A 643 19.65 24.30 -3.84
CA ILE A 643 19.85 23.36 -2.73
C ILE A 643 19.27 23.94 -1.45
N TYR A 644 18.44 23.16 -0.80
CA TYR A 644 17.82 23.43 0.50
C TYR A 644 18.23 22.32 1.45
N ARG A 645 19.14 22.60 2.40
CA ARG A 645 19.79 21.59 3.23
C ARG A 645 19.90 21.99 4.69
N ASP A 646 20.15 20.99 5.51
CA ASP A 646 20.55 21.19 6.89
C ASP A 646 21.81 22.07 6.98
N GLY A 647 21.81 23.02 7.92
CA GLY A 647 22.95 23.86 8.25
C GLY A 647 23.92 23.19 9.21
N ASP A 648 25.02 23.87 9.49
CA ASP A 648 26.00 23.35 10.43
C ASP A 648 25.41 23.24 11.85
N GLY A 649 25.61 22.07 12.46
CA GLY A 649 25.07 21.75 13.78
C GLY A 649 23.54 21.53 13.80
N ALA A 650 22.93 21.32 12.65
CA ALA A 650 21.51 20.92 12.59
C ALA A 650 21.30 19.59 13.30
N ASP A 651 20.16 19.45 13.95
CA ASP A 651 19.73 18.26 14.66
C ASP A 651 18.25 18.38 14.99
N TYR A 652 17.46 17.34 14.70
CA TYR A 652 16.00 17.39 14.83
C TYR A 652 15.50 17.68 16.24
N ALA A 653 16.25 17.33 17.27
CA ALA A 653 15.86 17.52 18.65
C ALA A 653 16.38 18.84 19.25
N SER A 654 17.60 19.25 18.91
CA SER A 654 18.30 20.37 19.59
C SER A 654 18.44 21.62 18.72
N ASN A 655 18.54 21.50 17.39
CA ASN A 655 18.75 22.63 16.49
C ASN A 655 18.05 22.41 15.11
N PRO A 656 16.71 22.25 15.08
CA PRO A 656 15.99 21.82 13.88
C PRO A 656 15.86 22.90 12.79
N PHE A 657 16.15 24.17 13.13
CA PHE A 657 16.02 25.32 12.21
C PHE A 657 17.36 25.76 11.59
N ALA A 658 18.47 25.07 11.88
CA ALA A 658 19.73 25.33 11.18
C ALA A 658 19.57 24.89 9.70
N PHE A 659 19.50 25.88 8.82
CA PHE A 659 19.08 25.71 7.44
C PHE A 659 19.92 26.57 6.49
N VAL A 660 20.29 26.03 5.33
CA VAL A 660 21.04 26.72 4.29
C VAL A 660 20.35 26.58 2.95
N ARG A 661 20.20 27.69 2.25
CA ARG A 661 19.83 27.73 0.83
C ARG A 661 21.02 28.20 0.01
N GLU A 662 21.42 27.43 -0.99
CA GLU A 662 22.52 27.76 -1.88
C GLU A 662 22.24 27.32 -3.32
N GLU A 663 23.01 27.86 -4.29
CA GLU A 663 22.90 27.46 -5.69
C GLU A 663 24.27 27.01 -6.24
N ARG A 664 24.25 25.96 -7.05
CA ARG A 664 25.45 25.42 -7.74
C ARG A 664 25.14 25.11 -9.20
N GLN A 665 26.14 25.29 -10.05
CA GLN A 665 26.07 24.84 -11.44
C GLN A 665 26.55 23.38 -11.52
N VAL A 666 25.71 22.50 -12.07
CA VAL A 666 26.00 21.07 -12.17
C VAL A 666 25.62 20.50 -13.55
N GLY A 667 26.10 19.31 -13.85
CA GLY A 667 25.71 18.52 -15.02
C GLY A 667 25.68 17.03 -14.70
N SER A 668 25.32 16.20 -15.68
CA SER A 668 25.14 14.75 -15.50
C SER A 668 26.43 13.98 -15.12
N ALA A 669 27.60 14.55 -15.34
CA ALA A 669 28.89 13.94 -14.98
C ALA A 669 29.33 14.26 -13.53
N ASP A 670 28.61 15.16 -12.85
CA ASP A 670 28.97 15.59 -11.49
C ASP A 670 28.42 14.60 -10.45
N THR A 671 29.01 14.66 -9.25
CA THR A 671 28.54 13.99 -8.03
C THR A 671 28.32 15.05 -6.97
N LEU A 672 27.17 15.02 -6.31
CA LEU A 672 26.89 15.87 -5.15
C LEU A 672 27.11 15.11 -3.86
N GLU A 673 27.77 15.78 -2.91
CA GLU A 673 27.81 15.34 -1.52
C GLU A 673 26.57 15.90 -0.79
N LEU A 674 25.74 15.01 -0.26
CA LEU A 674 24.61 15.37 0.59
C LEU A 674 24.99 15.14 2.04
N ARG A 675 24.91 16.21 2.85
CA ARG A 675 25.11 16.13 4.28
C ARG A 675 23.76 16.23 4.98
N LEU A 676 23.33 15.13 5.57
CA LEU A 676 22.08 15.03 6.31
C LEU A 676 22.39 15.06 7.80
N ALA A 677 21.75 15.95 8.55
CA ALA A 677 21.82 15.99 10.00
C ALA A 677 21.03 14.80 10.62
N PRO A 678 21.21 14.49 11.91
CA PRO A 678 20.30 13.59 12.62
C PRO A 678 18.83 14.02 12.44
N GLY A 679 17.95 13.12 12.00
CA GLY A 679 16.56 13.42 11.67
C GLY A 679 16.38 14.46 10.56
N GLY A 680 17.42 14.64 9.75
CA GLY A 680 17.50 15.70 8.77
C GLY A 680 17.18 15.28 7.34
N GLY A 681 17.37 16.24 6.43
CA GLY A 681 17.14 16.03 5.02
C GLY A 681 17.72 17.10 4.12
N GLN A 682 17.60 16.87 2.82
CA GLN A 682 18.01 17.80 1.79
C GLN A 682 17.05 17.75 0.63
N ALA A 683 16.59 18.91 0.15
CA ALA A 683 15.77 19.05 -1.05
C ALA A 683 16.53 19.86 -2.10
N ILE A 684 16.43 19.46 -3.36
CA ILE A 684 17.12 20.15 -4.47
C ILE A 684 16.16 20.25 -5.66
N ARG A 685 16.08 21.44 -6.28
CA ARG A 685 15.51 21.63 -7.61
C ARG A 685 16.62 21.86 -8.61
N PHE A 686 16.65 21.10 -9.69
CA PHE A 686 17.60 21.28 -10.81
C PHE A 686 16.86 21.95 -11.99
N VAL A 687 17.23 23.19 -12.30
CA VAL A 687 16.65 23.99 -13.38
C VAL A 687 17.63 24.05 -14.54
N PRO A 688 17.29 23.63 -15.77
CA PRO A 688 18.21 23.66 -16.90
C PRO A 688 18.57 25.09 -17.29
N VAL A 689 19.87 25.37 -17.48
CA VAL A 689 20.36 26.69 -17.89
C VAL A 689 20.05 26.94 -19.36
N GLY A 690 19.40 28.05 -19.69
CA GLY A 690 19.08 28.45 -21.07
C GLY A 690 17.80 27.79 -21.62
N GLY A 691 17.05 27.04 -20.84
CA GLY A 691 15.70 26.59 -21.18
C GLY A 691 14.72 27.78 -21.12
N LYS A 692 13.95 28.01 -22.16
CA LYS A 692 12.76 28.88 -22.04
C LYS A 692 11.81 28.23 -21.05
N ARG A 693 11.38 29.01 -20.05
CA ARG A 693 10.30 28.62 -19.11
C ARG A 693 9.01 28.29 -19.84
#